data_36daa5f24295556469c97fbb8afbfcc8
#
_entry.id   36daa5f24295556469c97fbb8afbfcc8
#
_cell.length_a   1.000
_cell.length_b   1.000
_cell.length_c   1.000
_cell.angle_alpha   90.00
_cell.angle_beta   90.00
_cell.angle_gamma   90.00
#
_symmetry.space_group_name_H-M   'P 1'
#
loop_
_entity.id
_entity.type
_entity.pdbx_description
1 polymer ?
#
loop_
_entity_poly.entity_id
_entity_poly.type
_entity_poly.pdbx_seq_one_letter_code
_entity_poly.pdbx_strand_id
1 'polypeptide(L)'
;MKKVSCLFLFLFLCQYISAQHPEYGLHIQSYPLQASEFTSMVLEDGKPIETLGHKITLKFNIWVRNDNVFGTVFRIITNTNKNIDLMFSVGENDKRFPILVTGDAVSHIAKEVKCETWLPIQLTLHPKDGQITINYDSVQVKTNYKDLINAQSLRISFGYCPFDKFSLGDVASINLKDISLNRDNKDIRFWKMAYHNSNVCYDEIAQAPATCENARWIMDQYISWKPIYSKEFNSSPSIAFDPTIGTFYMATDKNKLYVFHSDKYITDTIMIKGGEFVSNYPNQLIYIPERQQLLSYNLDENIYSIFDPSTLTWKGNRTPSKEHDYWNNTIAYNPSNESLVSFGGYGHYHYNNELLISFPWSENKPQEKVNLTNIHPRYTMASVIVGNTFYIFGGRGCPSGRQELSPRNYYDLYAVNLPTKQVSKLWEWTATPKNGDFQPGENMIYDAEKKCFYFFCSQQGGILMKAELEKPGFEPMSLPINLKMDSQYIYSNLYYSPQQKKLYAAVHQAKVSGKATLNIYEINYPPIPIQTFKQNLNNMKKESGRYTLWCIAGSVFFSILVGFVIFFQRKRENKKMVILAQKNLESVSQEPASCTAKELEINDIPIPMPSAIPEFHNYDLSKKCICFFGGFKVIDKEGTDITCLFTPTLKTLLILLILYTGKESKGITSHKLIQLLWYDKTEESAKNNRNVYMSKLRGLLEKVGNIKILNQNSFWSIQFEEDTQCDYLEALRLYRDDNQNVEKLLELLLKGVMLPNMEIDWIDTFKNEFSNNTIDLLCRLLKREDLSKNLRLKIADTLFQYDYINEEALCLKCQILCQQGKKGLAKTIYDTFCKEYSSSMGTEYEHTFLEIIEGEVRGQ
;
A
#
# COMPACT_ATOMS: atom_id res chain seq x y z
N MET A 1 22.38 35.61 41.47
CA MET A 1 22.68 34.16 41.40
C MET A 1 21.45 33.25 41.34
N LYS A 2 20.33 33.47 42.07
CA LYS A 2 19.12 32.61 41.99
C LYS A 2 18.36 32.65 40.65
N LYS A 3 18.42 33.71 39.86
CA LYS A 3 17.74 33.77 38.52
C LYS A 3 18.51 33.08 37.39
N VAL A 4 19.81 32.91 37.52
CA VAL A 4 20.62 32.20 36.52
C VAL A 4 20.53 30.67 36.71
N SER A 5 20.35 30.22 37.98
CA SER A 5 20.17 28.78 38.29
C SER A 5 18.84 28.23 37.78
N CYS A 6 17.75 29.05 37.78
CA CYS A 6 16.47 28.62 37.20
C CYS A 6 16.49 28.57 35.66
N LEU A 7 17.26 29.42 34.99
CA LEU A 7 17.40 29.39 33.54
C LEU A 7 18.18 28.14 33.06
N PHE A 8 19.21 27.74 33.81
CA PHE A 8 19.96 26.51 33.55
C PHE A 8 19.15 25.25 33.85
N LEU A 9 18.30 25.26 34.89
CA LEU A 9 17.41 24.13 35.17
C LEU A 9 16.31 24.01 34.11
N PHE A 10 15.82 25.15 33.59
CA PHE A 10 14.82 25.15 32.47
C PHE A 10 15.44 24.70 31.15
N LEU A 11 16.70 25.08 30.87
CA LEU A 11 17.43 24.58 29.69
C LEU A 11 17.79 23.08 29.79
N PHE A 12 18.04 22.56 31.00
CA PHE A 12 18.26 21.15 31.24
C PHE A 12 16.96 20.33 31.18
N LEU A 13 15.82 20.88 31.59
CA LEU A 13 14.50 20.24 31.44
C LEU A 13 13.98 20.23 29.99
N CYS A 14 14.36 21.25 29.19
CA CYS A 14 14.02 21.26 27.75
C CYS A 14 14.83 20.25 26.91
N GLN A 15 15.93 19.68 27.43
CA GLN A 15 16.68 18.63 26.72
C GLN A 15 16.11 17.22 26.92
N TYR A 16 15.09 17.03 27.77
CA TYR A 16 14.46 15.72 28.03
C TYR A 16 13.05 15.56 27.45
N ILE A 17 12.54 16.55 26.71
CA ILE A 17 11.35 16.36 25.87
C ILE A 17 11.82 16.19 24.42
N SER A 18 12.58 15.14 24.18
CA SER A 18 12.70 14.60 22.82
C SER A 18 11.40 13.85 22.53
N ALA A 19 10.46 14.52 21.91
CA ALA A 19 9.36 13.82 21.23
C ALA A 19 10.02 12.71 20.42
N GLN A 20 9.69 11.44 20.68
CA GLN A 20 10.21 10.32 19.93
C GLN A 20 9.72 10.45 18.50
N HIS A 21 10.54 11.07 17.64
CA HIS A 21 10.28 11.08 16.22
C HIS A 21 10.40 9.62 15.72
N PRO A 22 9.47 9.15 14.88
CA PRO A 22 9.57 7.82 14.33
C PRO A 22 10.89 7.66 13.58
N GLU A 23 11.51 6.51 13.70
CA GLU A 23 12.71 6.20 12.95
C GLU A 23 12.39 6.14 11.45
N TYR A 24 13.32 6.61 10.63
CA TYR A 24 13.18 6.63 9.18
C TYR A 24 14.45 6.13 8.48
N GLY A 25 14.34 5.79 7.21
CA GLY A 25 15.40 5.29 6.38
C GLY A 25 14.97 4.12 5.51
N LEU A 26 15.92 3.50 4.83
CA LEU A 26 15.76 2.29 4.04
C LEU A 26 16.47 1.13 4.73
N HIS A 27 15.76 0.02 4.93
CA HIS A 27 16.35 -1.24 5.35
C HIS A 27 16.88 -1.99 4.12
N ILE A 28 18.20 -2.15 4.03
CA ILE A 28 18.87 -2.99 3.03
C ILE A 28 18.78 -4.43 3.51
N GLN A 29 17.98 -5.22 2.81
CA GLN A 29 17.78 -6.63 3.09
C GLN A 29 18.72 -7.48 2.24
N SER A 30 19.30 -8.50 2.85
CA SER A 30 20.25 -9.43 2.25
C SER A 30 20.01 -10.87 2.73
N TYR A 31 21.06 -11.67 2.81
CA TYR A 31 21.03 -13.03 3.32
C TYR A 31 20.14 -13.15 4.60
N PRO A 32 19.35 -14.24 4.81
CA PRO A 32 19.34 -15.52 4.08
C PRO A 32 18.47 -15.60 2.82
N LEU A 33 18.01 -14.49 2.26
CA LEU A 33 17.18 -14.44 1.07
C LEU A 33 17.95 -14.86 -0.20
N GLN A 34 17.20 -15.02 -1.28
CA GLN A 34 17.80 -15.17 -2.62
C GLN A 34 18.26 -13.81 -3.16
N ALA A 35 19.26 -13.77 -4.03
CA ALA A 35 19.81 -12.52 -4.59
C ALA A 35 18.75 -11.65 -5.31
N SER A 36 17.73 -12.26 -5.90
CA SER A 36 16.59 -11.56 -6.52
C SER A 36 15.70 -10.80 -5.51
N GLU A 37 15.82 -11.11 -4.22
CA GLU A 37 15.05 -10.49 -3.14
C GLU A 37 15.87 -9.46 -2.35
N PHE A 38 17.16 -9.31 -2.65
CA PHE A 38 18.03 -8.32 -2.00
C PHE A 38 17.57 -6.91 -2.32
N THR A 39 17.69 -6.02 -1.34
CA THR A 39 17.40 -4.61 -1.56
C THR A 39 18.54 -3.96 -2.32
N SER A 40 18.21 -3.31 -3.44
CA SER A 40 19.08 -2.45 -4.24
C SER A 40 18.56 -1.02 -4.18
N MET A 41 19.47 -0.05 -4.08
CA MET A 41 19.13 1.36 -4.27
C MET A 41 20.16 2.03 -5.17
N VAL A 42 19.72 2.70 -6.21
CA VAL A 42 20.57 3.47 -7.12
C VAL A 42 20.21 4.95 -7.06
N LEU A 43 21.22 5.82 -6.93
CA LEU A 43 21.03 7.26 -6.94
C LEU A 43 20.86 7.76 -8.37
N GLU A 44 20.10 8.85 -8.58
CA GLU A 44 19.80 9.47 -9.88
C GLU A 44 19.20 8.50 -10.91
N ASP A 45 18.46 7.47 -10.44
CA ASP A 45 17.93 6.42 -11.32
C ASP A 45 19.03 5.69 -12.13
N GLY A 46 20.23 5.54 -11.54
CA GLY A 46 21.41 4.95 -12.18
C GLY A 46 22.08 5.82 -13.24
N LYS A 47 21.65 7.07 -13.42
CA LYS A 47 22.28 8.01 -14.34
C LYS A 47 23.66 8.45 -13.83
N PRO A 48 24.61 8.72 -14.74
CA PRO A 48 25.91 9.20 -14.34
C PRO A 48 25.86 10.59 -13.67
N ILE A 49 26.48 10.70 -12.50
CA ILE A 49 26.66 11.97 -11.78
C ILE A 49 28.01 12.55 -12.21
N GLU A 50 27.98 13.70 -12.85
CA GLU A 50 29.21 14.34 -13.39
C GLU A 50 30.11 14.85 -12.28
N THR A 51 31.41 14.53 -12.33
CA THR A 51 32.44 15.01 -11.42
C THR A 51 33.22 16.19 -12.02
N LEU A 52 33.55 16.11 -13.32
CA LEU A 52 34.30 17.14 -14.08
C LEU A 52 35.55 17.65 -13.33
N GLY A 53 36.24 16.77 -12.59
CA GLY A 53 37.43 17.12 -11.80
C GLY A 53 37.14 17.86 -10.48
N HIS A 54 35.86 18.07 -10.11
CA HIS A 54 35.45 18.64 -8.82
C HIS A 54 35.63 17.64 -7.68
N LYS A 55 35.90 18.15 -6.48
CA LYS A 55 35.88 17.35 -5.26
C LYS A 55 34.45 16.90 -4.97
N ILE A 56 34.24 15.60 -4.86
CA ILE A 56 32.92 15.00 -4.55
C ILE A 56 32.95 14.36 -3.16
N THR A 57 32.00 14.71 -2.32
CA THR A 57 31.86 14.09 -1.00
C THR A 57 30.49 13.46 -0.86
N LEU A 58 30.46 12.16 -0.62
CA LEU A 58 29.27 11.37 -0.27
C LEU A 58 29.22 11.18 1.24
N LYS A 59 28.13 11.62 1.88
CA LYS A 59 27.88 11.41 3.32
C LYS A 59 26.58 10.67 3.49
N PHE A 60 26.54 9.78 4.45
CA PHE A 60 25.31 9.03 4.82
C PHE A 60 25.46 8.44 6.21
N ASN A 61 24.32 8.04 6.80
CA ASN A 61 24.29 7.34 8.08
C ASN A 61 23.89 5.88 7.86
N ILE A 62 24.60 4.97 8.51
CA ILE A 62 24.25 3.54 8.54
C ILE A 62 24.01 3.06 9.96
N TRP A 63 23.15 2.08 10.09
CA TRP A 63 22.92 1.32 11.30
C TRP A 63 23.11 -0.16 10.94
N VAL A 64 24.19 -0.77 11.44
CA VAL A 64 24.58 -2.13 11.06
C VAL A 64 23.78 -3.12 11.90
N ARG A 65 23.19 -4.10 11.26
CA ARG A 65 22.40 -5.16 11.92
C ARG A 65 23.29 -6.32 12.34
N ASN A 66 22.86 -7.04 13.41
CA ASN A 66 23.57 -8.21 13.89
C ASN A 66 23.38 -9.46 13.03
N ASP A 67 22.35 -9.50 12.19
CA ASP A 67 21.94 -10.69 11.46
C ASP A 67 22.87 -11.01 10.28
N ASN A 68 23.52 -10.01 9.67
CA ASN A 68 24.52 -10.21 8.65
C ASN A 68 25.48 -9.01 8.56
N VAL A 69 26.65 -9.12 9.17
CA VAL A 69 27.70 -8.07 9.22
C VAL A 69 28.79 -8.31 8.16
N PHE A 70 28.49 -8.97 7.08
CA PHE A 70 29.41 -9.22 5.98
C PHE A 70 28.83 -8.69 4.67
N GLY A 71 29.70 -8.22 3.76
CA GLY A 71 29.32 -7.84 2.41
C GLY A 71 29.38 -6.33 2.14
N THR A 72 28.83 -5.95 0.99
CA THR A 72 28.90 -4.61 0.43
C THR A 72 27.89 -3.66 1.07
N VAL A 73 28.35 -2.46 1.45
CA VAL A 73 27.52 -1.33 1.91
C VAL A 73 27.12 -0.47 0.72
N PHE A 74 28.09 0.00 -0.05
CA PHE A 74 27.86 0.73 -1.30
C PHE A 74 28.89 0.36 -2.36
N ARG A 75 28.52 0.60 -3.61
CA ARG A 75 29.40 0.54 -4.78
C ARG A 75 29.29 1.80 -5.62
N ILE A 76 30.43 2.42 -5.94
CA ILE A 76 30.55 3.52 -6.90
C ILE A 76 31.27 2.99 -8.13
N ILE A 77 30.72 3.28 -9.31
CA ILE A 77 31.32 2.89 -10.60
C ILE A 77 31.63 4.15 -11.39
N THR A 78 32.89 4.27 -11.85
CA THR A 78 33.35 5.38 -12.70
C THR A 78 32.96 5.14 -14.15
N ASN A 79 32.92 6.20 -14.96
CA ASN A 79 32.74 6.09 -16.43
C ASN A 79 33.86 5.30 -17.12
N THR A 80 35.00 5.05 -16.46
CA THR A 80 36.08 4.19 -16.93
C THR A 80 35.92 2.72 -16.53
N ASN A 81 34.71 2.33 -16.02
CA ASN A 81 34.42 0.99 -15.54
C ASN A 81 35.33 0.51 -14.40
N LYS A 82 35.60 1.37 -13.45
CA LYS A 82 36.33 1.07 -12.22
C LYS A 82 35.43 1.25 -11.00
N ASN A 83 35.65 0.42 -10.01
CA ASN A 83 34.81 0.43 -8.78
C ASN A 83 35.54 1.03 -7.57
N ILE A 84 34.74 1.59 -6.66
CA ILE A 84 35.09 2.02 -5.31
C ILE A 84 33.99 1.49 -4.39
N ASP A 85 34.34 0.58 -3.48
CA ASP A 85 33.36 -0.11 -2.61
C ASP A 85 33.72 0.07 -1.14
N LEU A 86 32.70 0.24 -0.31
CA LEU A 86 32.81 -0.01 1.13
C LEU A 86 32.18 -1.37 1.42
N MET A 87 32.96 -2.23 2.07
CA MET A 87 32.52 -3.58 2.44
C MET A 87 32.88 -3.86 3.89
N PHE A 88 32.14 -4.79 4.49
CA PHE A 88 32.52 -5.41 5.76
C PHE A 88 33.14 -6.78 5.51
N SER A 89 34.31 -7.01 6.08
CA SER A 89 35.06 -8.27 5.97
C SER A 89 35.25 -8.95 7.33
N VAL A 90 35.49 -10.25 7.28
CA VAL A 90 35.84 -11.05 8.46
C VAL A 90 37.33 -10.91 8.73
N GLY A 91 37.71 -10.52 9.95
CA GLY A 91 39.08 -10.49 10.42
C GLY A 91 39.37 -11.65 11.34
N GLU A 92 40.47 -11.57 12.07
CA GLU A 92 40.86 -12.56 13.10
C GLU A 92 39.82 -12.59 14.24
N ASN A 93 39.58 -13.77 14.81
CA ASN A 93 38.64 -14.03 15.91
C ASN A 93 37.18 -13.63 15.58
N ASP A 94 36.75 -13.84 14.35
CA ASP A 94 35.41 -13.51 13.85
C ASP A 94 35.00 -12.03 14.00
N LYS A 95 35.93 -11.14 14.24
CA LYS A 95 35.68 -9.71 14.26
C LYS A 95 35.43 -9.20 12.85
N ARG A 96 34.58 -8.17 12.74
CA ARG A 96 34.21 -7.54 11.48
C ARG A 96 34.84 -6.17 11.36
N PHE A 97 35.49 -5.90 10.21
CA PHE A 97 36.15 -4.64 9.92
C PHE A 97 35.69 -4.08 8.57
N PRO A 98 35.50 -2.74 8.47
CA PRO A 98 35.25 -2.12 7.19
C PRO A 98 36.52 -2.08 6.35
N ILE A 99 36.36 -2.30 5.06
CA ILE A 99 37.42 -2.19 4.06
C ILE A 99 36.97 -1.31 2.92
N LEU A 100 37.89 -0.50 2.40
CA LEU A 100 37.68 0.27 1.19
C LEU A 100 38.39 -0.45 0.03
N VAL A 101 37.62 -0.88 -0.96
CA VAL A 101 38.13 -1.55 -2.17
C VAL A 101 38.16 -0.52 -3.31
N THR A 102 39.30 -0.39 -3.97
CA THR A 102 39.51 0.54 -5.10
C THR A 102 40.15 -0.22 -6.27
N GLY A 103 39.30 -0.70 -7.20
CA GLY A 103 39.73 -1.68 -8.20
C GLY A 103 40.27 -2.95 -7.56
N ASP A 104 41.58 -3.27 -7.76
CA ASP A 104 42.21 -4.46 -7.18
C ASP A 104 42.88 -4.20 -5.82
N ALA A 105 42.84 -2.96 -5.32
CA ALA A 105 43.50 -2.60 -4.05
C ALA A 105 42.49 -2.59 -2.89
N VAL A 106 42.95 -3.04 -1.73
CA VAL A 106 42.17 -3.07 -0.49
C VAL A 106 42.84 -2.21 0.57
N SER A 107 42.11 -1.27 1.16
CA SER A 107 42.55 -0.46 2.29
C SER A 107 41.74 -0.83 3.53
N HIS A 108 42.40 -1.31 4.58
CA HIS A 108 41.77 -1.66 5.83
C HIS A 108 41.50 -0.44 6.70
N ILE A 109 40.34 -0.38 7.29
CA ILE A 109 39.96 0.64 8.28
C ILE A 109 40.11 0.00 9.65
N ALA A 110 41.04 0.50 10.46
CA ALA A 110 41.40 -0.08 11.76
C ALA A 110 40.33 0.25 12.83
N LYS A 111 39.08 -0.14 12.59
CA LYS A 111 37.94 0.04 13.49
C LYS A 111 36.99 -1.12 13.35
N GLU A 112 36.70 -1.81 14.46
CA GLU A 112 35.69 -2.87 14.45
C GLU A 112 34.29 -2.31 14.15
N VAL A 113 33.50 -3.05 13.39
CA VAL A 113 32.12 -2.66 13.04
C VAL A 113 31.26 -2.69 14.32
N LYS A 114 30.62 -1.56 14.60
CA LYS A 114 29.64 -1.45 15.67
C LYS A 114 28.25 -1.74 15.12
N CYS A 115 27.56 -2.69 15.72
CA CYS A 115 26.18 -2.98 15.42
C CYS A 115 25.21 -2.14 16.28
N GLU A 116 23.96 -2.01 15.80
CA GLU A 116 22.83 -1.42 16.53
C GLU A 116 23.03 0.04 16.98
N THR A 117 23.87 0.77 16.26
CA THR A 117 24.07 2.20 16.45
C THR A 117 24.18 2.92 15.12
N TRP A 118 23.63 4.15 15.03
CA TRP A 118 23.80 4.98 13.85
C TRP A 118 25.24 5.52 13.77
N LEU A 119 25.91 5.26 12.64
CA LEU A 119 27.27 5.69 12.37
C LEU A 119 27.29 6.59 11.11
N PRO A 120 27.86 7.81 11.21
CA PRO A 120 28.08 8.66 10.07
C PRO A 120 29.29 8.17 9.26
N ILE A 121 29.12 8.06 7.94
CA ILE A 121 30.17 7.71 6.98
C ILE A 121 30.35 8.89 6.03
N GLN A 122 31.59 9.22 5.74
CA GLN A 122 31.93 10.25 4.74
C GLN A 122 33.01 9.74 3.81
N LEU A 123 32.73 9.66 2.53
CA LEU A 123 33.69 9.37 1.47
C LEU A 123 33.95 10.64 0.68
N THR A 124 35.21 11.02 0.53
CA THR A 124 35.63 12.17 -0.28
C THR A 124 36.53 11.71 -1.41
N LEU A 125 36.15 12.03 -2.64
CA LEU A 125 36.87 11.76 -3.87
C LEU A 125 37.52 13.05 -4.32
N HIS A 126 38.83 12.99 -4.62
CA HIS A 126 39.63 14.07 -5.18
C HIS A 126 40.14 13.68 -6.61
N PRO A 127 39.30 13.88 -7.65
CA PRO A 127 39.67 13.43 -9.00
C PRO A 127 40.95 14.08 -9.53
N LYS A 128 41.24 15.32 -9.16
CA LYS A 128 42.49 16.01 -9.60
C LYS A 128 43.77 15.33 -9.11
N ASP A 129 43.73 14.80 -7.90
CA ASP A 129 44.90 14.26 -7.22
C ASP A 129 44.88 12.72 -7.21
N GLY A 130 43.79 12.10 -7.69
CA GLY A 130 43.59 10.66 -7.62
C GLY A 130 43.54 10.12 -6.19
N GLN A 131 43.10 10.94 -5.21
CA GLN A 131 43.07 10.58 -3.80
C GLN A 131 41.62 10.33 -3.33
N ILE A 132 41.48 9.32 -2.52
CA ILE A 132 40.22 8.99 -1.83
C ILE A 132 40.46 9.08 -0.33
N THR A 133 39.52 9.75 0.38
CA THR A 133 39.53 9.83 1.83
C THR A 133 38.22 9.27 2.36
N ILE A 134 38.28 8.30 3.25
CA ILE A 134 37.09 7.80 3.96
C ILE A 134 37.19 8.08 5.45
N ASN A 135 36.13 8.64 6.02
CA ASN A 135 35.94 8.77 7.46
C ASN A 135 34.88 7.75 7.89
N TYR A 136 35.27 6.83 8.74
CA TYR A 136 34.39 5.81 9.35
C TYR A 136 34.46 5.95 10.87
N ASP A 137 33.38 6.36 11.50
CA ASP A 137 33.35 6.73 12.93
C ASP A 137 34.46 7.77 13.24
N SER A 138 35.40 7.42 14.07
CA SER A 138 36.54 8.26 14.51
C SER A 138 37.82 8.05 13.68
N VAL A 139 37.80 7.15 12.71
CA VAL A 139 38.99 6.76 11.92
C VAL A 139 38.93 7.37 10.52
N GLN A 140 40.02 7.99 10.10
CA GLN A 140 40.19 8.47 8.72
C GLN A 140 41.25 7.64 7.99
N VAL A 141 40.94 7.15 6.81
CA VAL A 141 41.84 6.46 5.91
C VAL A 141 41.95 7.25 4.60
N LYS A 142 43.18 7.40 4.11
CA LYS A 142 43.48 8.01 2.79
C LYS A 142 44.18 6.98 1.92
N THR A 143 43.73 6.88 0.68
CA THR A 143 44.30 5.99 -0.32
C THR A 143 44.47 6.71 -1.65
N ASN A 144 45.47 6.34 -2.42
CA ASN A 144 45.69 6.88 -3.77
C ASN A 144 45.09 5.90 -4.79
N TYR A 145 44.29 6.42 -5.68
CA TYR A 145 43.63 5.66 -6.74
C TYR A 145 43.75 6.40 -8.08
N LYS A 146 44.75 6.03 -8.87
CA LYS A 146 45.09 6.73 -10.12
C LYS A 146 43.94 6.74 -11.13
N ASP A 147 43.13 5.69 -11.19
CA ASP A 147 42.00 5.60 -12.11
C ASP A 147 40.94 6.67 -11.85
N LEU A 148 40.91 7.27 -10.66
CA LEU A 148 40.01 8.36 -10.31
C LEU A 148 40.32 9.64 -11.08
N ILE A 149 41.57 9.87 -11.51
CA ILE A 149 42.01 11.08 -12.26
C ILE A 149 41.23 11.20 -13.57
N ASN A 150 40.90 10.08 -14.20
CA ASN A 150 40.19 10.02 -15.47
C ASN A 150 38.66 9.90 -15.28
N ALA A 151 38.16 9.87 -14.04
CA ALA A 151 36.75 9.75 -13.75
C ALA A 151 36.04 11.08 -13.97
N GLN A 152 35.21 11.16 -15.01
CA GLN A 152 34.39 12.33 -15.32
C GLN A 152 32.96 12.20 -14.76
N SER A 153 32.50 10.99 -14.50
CA SER A 153 31.20 10.72 -13.89
C SER A 153 31.20 9.45 -13.07
N LEU A 154 30.21 9.35 -12.16
CA LEU A 154 30.04 8.27 -11.19
C LEU A 154 28.62 7.77 -11.22
N ARG A 155 28.42 6.47 -11.02
CA ARG A 155 27.14 5.86 -10.67
C ARG A 155 27.26 5.26 -9.28
N ILE A 156 26.26 5.47 -8.43
CA ILE A 156 26.31 5.09 -7.01
C ILE A 156 25.14 4.18 -6.70
N SER A 157 25.43 3.02 -6.11
CA SER A 157 24.45 2.08 -5.58
C SER A 157 24.74 1.73 -4.13
N PHE A 158 23.69 1.44 -3.37
CA PHE A 158 23.73 0.88 -2.01
C PHE A 158 23.05 -0.48 -2.00
N GLY A 159 23.57 -1.40 -1.19
CA GLY A 159 23.09 -2.77 -1.16
C GLY A 159 23.48 -3.57 -2.40
N TYR A 160 22.52 -4.31 -2.99
CA TYR A 160 22.76 -5.04 -4.23
C TYR A 160 23.02 -4.08 -5.38
N CYS A 161 24.09 -4.34 -6.14
CA CYS A 161 24.44 -3.52 -7.28
C CYS A 161 23.84 -4.11 -8.57
N PRO A 162 22.92 -3.42 -9.26
CA PRO A 162 22.24 -3.94 -10.44
C PRO A 162 23.00 -3.72 -11.75
N PHE A 163 24.18 -3.10 -11.70
CA PHE A 163 24.94 -2.77 -12.90
C PHE A 163 25.69 -3.99 -13.46
N ASP A 164 25.29 -4.50 -14.60
CA ASP A 164 25.69 -5.78 -15.24
C ASP A 164 27.03 -6.40 -14.84
N LYS A 165 28.15 -5.76 -15.24
CA LYS A 165 29.51 -6.31 -15.00
C LYS A 165 29.98 -6.20 -13.55
N PHE A 166 29.21 -5.54 -12.69
CA PHE A 166 29.57 -5.19 -11.32
C PHE A 166 28.57 -5.72 -10.29
N SER A 167 27.69 -6.66 -10.68
CA SER A 167 26.76 -7.29 -9.74
C SER A 167 27.53 -8.03 -8.64
N LEU A 168 27.09 -7.90 -7.40
CA LEU A 168 27.65 -8.55 -6.22
C LEU A 168 26.57 -9.32 -5.46
N GLY A 169 26.88 -10.56 -5.08
CA GLY A 169 26.02 -11.43 -4.29
C GLY A 169 26.06 -11.16 -2.80
N ASP A 170 27.15 -10.55 -2.30
CA ASP A 170 27.34 -10.34 -0.86
C ASP A 170 26.97 -8.90 -0.49
N VAL A 171 25.88 -8.75 0.26
CA VAL A 171 25.33 -7.47 0.70
C VAL A 171 25.25 -7.45 2.21
N ALA A 172 25.74 -6.38 2.84
CA ALA A 172 25.64 -6.18 4.27
C ALA A 172 24.22 -5.77 4.68
N SER A 173 23.71 -6.35 5.78
CA SER A 173 22.41 -6.00 6.34
C SER A 173 22.51 -4.70 7.14
N ILE A 174 22.01 -3.61 6.59
CA ILE A 174 22.08 -2.27 7.17
C ILE A 174 20.77 -1.51 7.05
N ASN A 175 20.57 -0.52 7.91
CA ASN A 175 19.64 0.58 7.67
C ASN A 175 20.42 1.79 7.18
N LEU A 176 19.85 2.56 6.26
CA LEU A 176 20.49 3.67 5.56
C LEU A 176 19.60 4.90 5.58
N LYS A 177 20.17 6.08 5.88
CA LYS A 177 19.45 7.36 5.82
C LYS A 177 20.38 8.55 5.60
N ASP A 178 19.78 9.72 5.34
CA ASP A 178 20.44 11.03 5.26
C ASP A 178 21.62 11.05 4.28
N ILE A 179 21.39 10.59 3.05
CA ILE A 179 22.43 10.58 2.02
C ILE A 179 22.57 11.98 1.43
N SER A 180 23.76 12.57 1.53
CA SER A 180 24.08 13.85 0.87
C SER A 180 25.24 13.71 -0.09
N LEU A 181 25.15 14.44 -1.18
CA LEU A 181 26.23 14.58 -2.17
C LEU A 181 26.64 16.03 -2.23
N ASN A 182 27.93 16.31 -1.92
CA ASN A 182 28.49 17.64 -2.06
C ASN A 182 29.43 17.69 -3.26
N ARG A 183 29.45 18.85 -3.93
CA ARG A 183 30.46 19.24 -4.92
C ARG A 183 31.18 20.48 -4.40
N ASP A 184 32.48 20.41 -4.22
CA ASP A 184 33.35 21.51 -3.72
C ASP A 184 32.79 22.15 -2.42
N ASN A 185 32.35 21.33 -1.46
CA ASN A 185 31.73 21.68 -0.18
C ASN A 185 30.32 22.30 -0.26
N LYS A 186 29.68 22.31 -1.44
CA LYS A 186 28.28 22.71 -1.59
C LYS A 186 27.39 21.47 -1.75
N ASP A 187 26.33 21.37 -0.96
CA ASP A 187 25.34 20.31 -1.10
C ASP A 187 24.61 20.45 -2.45
N ILE A 188 24.67 19.41 -3.28
CA ILE A 188 23.98 19.33 -4.56
C ILE A 188 22.80 18.36 -4.54
N ARG A 189 22.79 17.41 -3.59
CA ARG A 189 21.71 16.43 -3.35
C ARG A 189 21.60 16.10 -1.88
N PHE A 190 20.38 15.83 -1.43
CA PHE A 190 20.10 15.33 -0.08
C PHE A 190 18.88 14.43 -0.07
N TRP A 191 19.07 13.12 -0.03
CA TRP A 191 18.02 12.11 0.15
C TRP A 191 17.88 11.79 1.65
N LYS A 192 16.88 12.38 2.29
CA LYS A 192 16.61 12.15 3.72
C LYS A 192 16.11 10.74 3.99
N MET A 193 15.31 10.17 3.07
CA MET A 193 14.71 8.83 3.16
C MET A 193 13.62 8.72 4.23
N ALA A 194 13.03 9.84 4.66
CA ALA A 194 11.90 9.85 5.58
C ALA A 194 10.57 9.60 4.88
N TYR A 195 10.43 10.04 3.63
CA TYR A 195 9.22 9.88 2.82
C TYR A 195 9.58 9.34 1.44
N HIS A 196 8.72 8.48 0.92
CA HIS A 196 8.94 7.81 -0.35
C HIS A 196 7.61 7.56 -1.08
N ASN A 197 7.69 7.28 -2.38
CA ASN A 197 6.56 6.87 -3.20
C ASN A 197 6.85 5.48 -3.75
N SER A 198 6.29 4.44 -3.12
CA SER A 198 6.62 3.05 -3.45
C SER A 198 8.14 2.83 -3.39
N ASN A 199 8.79 2.55 -4.51
CA ASN A 199 10.20 2.21 -4.61
C ASN A 199 11.12 3.43 -4.88
N VAL A 200 10.62 4.67 -4.74
CA VAL A 200 11.40 5.87 -5.08
C VAL A 200 11.37 6.88 -3.95
N CYS A 201 12.56 7.35 -3.58
CA CYS A 201 12.76 8.50 -2.70
C CYS A 201 13.38 9.64 -3.52
N TYR A 202 12.94 10.88 -3.28
CA TYR A 202 13.44 12.06 -3.99
C TYR A 202 14.36 12.89 -3.10
N ASP A 203 15.43 13.45 -3.69
CA ASP A 203 16.28 14.39 -2.97
C ASP A 203 15.57 15.72 -2.72
N GLU A 204 15.85 16.37 -1.58
CA GLU A 204 15.17 17.61 -1.15
C GLU A 204 15.67 18.86 -1.87
N ILE A 205 16.81 18.78 -2.60
CA ILE A 205 17.45 19.94 -3.24
C ILE A 205 17.02 20.09 -4.71
N ALA A 206 17.10 19.00 -5.49
CA ALA A 206 16.87 19.04 -6.93
C ALA A 206 15.82 18.00 -7.41
N GLN A 207 15.17 17.29 -6.47
CA GLN A 207 14.15 16.27 -6.75
C GLN A 207 14.64 15.10 -7.61
N ALA A 208 15.95 14.82 -7.52
CA ALA A 208 16.54 13.68 -8.20
C ALA A 208 16.09 12.37 -7.54
N PRO A 209 15.71 11.33 -8.29
CA PRO A 209 15.24 10.09 -7.72
C PRO A 209 16.39 9.25 -7.14
N ALA A 210 16.15 8.54 -6.05
CA ALA A 210 16.85 7.34 -5.64
C ALA A 210 15.87 6.18 -5.80
N THR A 211 16.13 5.29 -6.76
CA THR A 211 15.24 4.19 -7.12
C THR A 211 15.71 2.91 -6.44
N CYS A 212 14.76 2.18 -5.85
CA CYS A 212 15.02 0.96 -5.11
C CYS A 212 14.36 -0.25 -5.78
N GLU A 213 14.99 -1.41 -5.67
CA GLU A 213 14.36 -2.70 -5.88
C GLU A 213 14.20 -3.37 -4.51
N ASN A 214 13.09 -4.09 -4.31
CA ASN A 214 12.73 -4.72 -3.02
C ASN A 214 12.85 -3.74 -1.83
N ALA A 215 12.37 -2.53 -1.99
CA ALA A 215 12.46 -1.47 -0.98
C ALA A 215 11.74 -1.86 0.31
N ARG A 216 12.38 -1.62 1.46
CA ARG A 216 11.81 -1.79 2.78
C ARG A 216 12.03 -0.54 3.61
N TRP A 217 11.11 0.38 3.50
CA TRP A 217 11.19 1.66 4.20
C TRP A 217 10.88 1.49 5.69
N ILE A 218 11.71 2.07 6.54
CA ILE A 218 11.53 1.99 8.00
C ILE A 218 10.23 2.67 8.41
N MET A 219 9.88 3.78 7.76
CA MET A 219 8.60 4.49 8.01
C MET A 219 7.36 3.62 7.76
N ASP A 220 7.42 2.68 6.82
CA ASP A 220 6.29 1.78 6.54
C ASP A 220 5.94 0.89 7.74
N GLN A 221 6.91 0.59 8.59
CA GLN A 221 6.68 -0.18 9.81
C GLN A 221 5.81 0.56 10.84
N TYR A 222 5.58 1.88 10.67
CA TYR A 222 4.72 2.70 11.52
C TYR A 222 3.33 2.95 10.92
N ILE A 223 3.10 2.55 9.65
CA ILE A 223 1.83 2.75 8.94
C ILE A 223 1.29 1.47 8.31
N SER A 224 2.10 0.41 8.17
CA SER A 224 1.73 -0.84 7.53
C SER A 224 1.88 -2.02 8.48
N TRP A 225 0.90 -2.91 8.45
CA TRP A 225 0.90 -4.14 9.22
C TRP A 225 1.79 -5.20 8.55
N LYS A 226 2.70 -5.80 9.32
CA LYS A 226 3.51 -6.95 8.89
C LYS A 226 2.89 -8.23 9.46
N PRO A 227 2.52 -9.23 8.63
CA PRO A 227 2.08 -10.52 9.11
C PRO A 227 3.26 -11.27 9.76
N ILE A 228 3.04 -11.82 10.96
CA ILE A 228 4.08 -12.53 11.73
C ILE A 228 3.68 -13.96 12.14
N TYR A 229 2.38 -14.26 12.07
CA TYR A 229 1.86 -15.58 12.38
C TYR A 229 0.58 -15.83 11.60
N SER A 230 0.43 -17.06 11.11
CA SER A 230 -0.80 -17.54 10.48
C SER A 230 -0.96 -19.03 10.75
N LYS A 231 -2.13 -19.44 11.25
CA LYS A 231 -2.45 -20.84 11.49
C LYS A 231 -3.94 -21.11 11.40
N GLU A 232 -4.32 -22.19 10.72
CA GLU A 232 -5.68 -22.73 10.76
C GLU A 232 -5.86 -23.67 11.95
N PHE A 233 -6.98 -23.53 12.64
CA PHE A 233 -7.42 -24.35 13.76
C PHE A 233 -8.75 -25.01 13.44
N ASN A 234 -9.02 -26.18 14.05
CA ASN A 234 -10.29 -26.89 13.88
C ASN A 234 -11.49 -26.18 14.59
N SER A 235 -11.20 -25.27 15.51
CA SER A 235 -12.16 -24.38 16.19
C SER A 235 -11.47 -23.06 16.49
N SER A 236 -12.23 -21.98 16.69
CA SER A 236 -11.66 -20.67 17.03
C SER A 236 -10.86 -20.75 18.33
N PRO A 237 -9.57 -20.40 18.32
CA PRO A 237 -8.76 -20.40 19.54
C PRO A 237 -9.10 -19.20 20.43
N SER A 238 -9.02 -19.38 21.73
CA SER A 238 -8.91 -18.27 22.69
C SER A 238 -7.45 -17.83 22.74
N ILE A 239 -7.22 -16.52 22.79
CA ILE A 239 -5.88 -15.93 22.75
C ILE A 239 -5.62 -15.04 23.97
N ALA A 240 -4.42 -15.10 24.50
CA ALA A 240 -3.90 -14.20 25.50
C ALA A 240 -2.50 -13.71 25.12
N PHE A 241 -2.09 -12.58 25.66
CA PHE A 241 -0.79 -11.97 25.38
C PHE A 241 -0.08 -11.55 26.65
N ASP A 242 1.19 -11.94 26.78
CA ASP A 242 2.08 -11.44 27.81
C ASP A 242 2.83 -10.21 27.27
N PRO A 243 2.49 -9.00 27.72
CA PRO A 243 3.12 -7.77 27.24
C PRO A 243 4.57 -7.59 27.70
N THR A 244 5.01 -8.34 28.72
CA THR A 244 6.36 -8.21 29.31
C THR A 244 7.43 -8.87 28.45
N ILE A 245 7.09 -10.00 27.80
CA ILE A 245 8.01 -10.76 26.94
C ILE A 245 7.52 -10.88 25.48
N GLY A 246 6.36 -10.29 25.15
CA GLY A 246 5.82 -10.33 23.79
C GLY A 246 5.40 -11.72 23.33
N THR A 247 4.78 -12.51 24.23
CA THR A 247 4.42 -13.90 23.95
C THR A 247 2.90 -14.08 23.89
N PHE A 248 2.44 -14.77 22.85
CA PHE A 248 1.05 -15.15 22.67
C PHE A 248 0.77 -16.57 23.12
N TYR A 249 -0.30 -16.76 23.83
CA TYR A 249 -0.84 -18.06 24.25
C TYR A 249 -2.16 -18.31 23.52
N MET A 250 -2.30 -19.47 22.88
CA MET A 250 -3.49 -19.81 22.08
C MET A 250 -3.96 -21.22 22.45
N ALA A 251 -5.22 -21.34 22.82
CA ALA A 251 -5.82 -22.61 23.22
C ALA A 251 -7.18 -22.82 22.52
N THR A 252 -7.42 -23.99 21.95
CA THR A 252 -8.71 -24.40 21.35
C THR A 252 -9.46 -25.40 22.20
N ASP A 253 -8.75 -26.13 23.03
CA ASP A 253 -9.25 -27.21 23.89
C ASP A 253 -8.34 -27.38 25.10
N LYS A 254 -8.69 -28.35 25.95
CA LYS A 254 -7.93 -28.66 27.19
C LYS A 254 -6.61 -29.38 26.98
N ASN A 255 -6.30 -29.83 25.74
CA ASN A 255 -5.17 -30.73 25.51
C ASN A 255 -3.92 -30.04 24.99
N LYS A 256 -4.05 -28.88 24.33
CA LYS A 256 -2.92 -28.18 23.69
C LYS A 256 -2.95 -26.68 23.97
N LEU A 257 -1.77 -26.15 24.31
CA LEU A 257 -1.50 -24.73 24.42
C LEU A 257 -0.35 -24.39 23.43
N TYR A 258 -0.65 -23.55 22.45
CA TYR A 258 0.37 -23.02 21.53
C TYR A 258 0.93 -21.73 22.10
N VAL A 259 2.26 -21.59 22.07
CA VAL A 259 3.00 -20.46 22.62
C VAL A 259 3.82 -19.84 21.50
N PHE A 260 3.44 -18.66 21.04
CA PHE A 260 4.14 -17.96 19.97
C PHE A 260 4.96 -16.80 20.52
N HIS A 261 6.28 -16.86 20.31
CA HIS A 261 7.23 -15.84 20.71
C HIS A 261 7.44 -14.83 19.57
N SER A 262 6.90 -13.63 19.73
CA SER A 262 6.88 -12.61 18.66
C SER A 262 8.27 -11.98 18.38
N ASP A 263 9.21 -12.08 19.29
CA ASP A 263 10.59 -11.63 19.13
C ASP A 263 11.43 -12.55 18.23
N LYS A 264 11.12 -13.87 18.24
CA LYS A 264 11.85 -14.90 17.50
C LYS A 264 11.06 -15.50 16.33
N TYR A 265 9.76 -15.20 16.25
CA TYR A 265 8.81 -15.81 15.30
C TYR A 265 8.75 -17.36 15.39
N ILE A 266 8.91 -17.90 16.60
CA ILE A 266 8.89 -19.34 16.90
C ILE A 266 7.62 -19.70 17.66
N THR A 267 7.06 -20.86 17.34
CA THR A 267 5.88 -21.40 18.03
C THR A 267 6.23 -22.72 18.73
N ASP A 268 6.03 -22.76 20.03
CA ASP A 268 6.10 -23.97 20.84
C ASP A 268 4.70 -24.53 21.09
N THR A 269 4.62 -25.83 21.38
CA THR A 269 3.36 -26.49 21.73
C THR A 269 3.52 -27.22 23.05
N ILE A 270 2.73 -26.84 24.04
CA ILE A 270 2.66 -27.47 25.35
C ILE A 270 1.51 -28.46 25.33
N MET A 271 1.80 -29.72 25.62
CA MET A 271 0.81 -30.78 25.84
C MET A 271 0.29 -30.71 27.26
N ILE A 272 -0.99 -30.39 27.41
CA ILE A 272 -1.67 -30.26 28.71
C ILE A 272 -2.02 -31.64 29.23
N LYS A 273 -1.71 -31.89 30.51
CA LYS A 273 -1.88 -33.21 31.15
C LYS A 273 -3.28 -33.41 31.73
N GLY A 274 -4.08 -32.36 31.87
CA GLY A 274 -5.44 -32.47 32.38
C GLY A 274 -5.99 -31.19 32.96
N GLY A 275 -7.15 -31.31 33.62
CA GLY A 275 -7.90 -30.20 34.19
C GLY A 275 -8.95 -29.64 33.22
N GLU A 276 -9.71 -28.66 33.66
CA GLU A 276 -10.86 -28.10 32.95
C GLU A 276 -10.48 -26.74 32.31
N PHE A 277 -10.46 -26.72 31.00
CA PHE A 277 -10.42 -25.47 30.23
C PHE A 277 -11.86 -24.95 30.05
N VAL A 278 -12.15 -23.77 30.55
CA VAL A 278 -13.55 -23.30 30.71
C VAL A 278 -14.02 -22.35 29.62
N SER A 279 -13.21 -22.08 28.60
CA SER A 279 -13.61 -21.27 27.46
C SER A 279 -14.52 -22.06 26.51
N ASN A 280 -15.77 -21.61 26.34
CA ASN A 280 -16.70 -22.13 25.36
C ASN A 280 -16.79 -21.23 24.12
N TYR A 281 -16.10 -20.10 24.13
CA TYR A 281 -16.24 -19.03 23.16
C TYR A 281 -14.87 -18.42 22.85
N PRO A 282 -14.61 -17.91 21.64
CA PRO A 282 -13.36 -17.22 21.34
C PRO A 282 -13.09 -16.07 22.32
N ASN A 283 -11.82 -15.80 22.60
CA ASN A 283 -11.34 -14.72 23.45
C ASN A 283 -11.71 -14.81 24.97
N GLN A 284 -11.93 -16.01 25.49
CA GLN A 284 -12.11 -16.24 26.93
C GLN A 284 -10.80 -16.72 27.59
N LEU A 285 -9.69 -16.12 27.21
CA LEU A 285 -8.36 -16.38 27.77
C LEU A 285 -7.67 -15.04 28.00
N ILE A 286 -7.05 -14.87 29.16
CA ILE A 286 -6.31 -13.66 29.50
C ILE A 286 -5.02 -14.01 30.24
N TYR A 287 -3.95 -13.28 29.98
CA TYR A 287 -2.72 -13.35 30.76
C TYR A 287 -2.67 -12.20 31.74
N ILE A 288 -2.33 -12.49 32.99
CA ILE A 288 -2.24 -11.53 34.09
C ILE A 288 -0.75 -11.33 34.43
N PRO A 289 -0.13 -10.22 33.99
CA PRO A 289 1.31 -9.99 34.14
C PRO A 289 1.75 -9.96 35.63
N GLU A 290 0.97 -9.34 36.50
CA GLU A 290 1.26 -9.18 37.93
C GLU A 290 1.34 -10.51 38.68
N ARG A 291 0.60 -11.50 38.17
CA ARG A 291 0.58 -12.86 38.73
C ARG A 291 1.35 -13.88 37.91
N GLN A 292 1.80 -13.48 36.68
CA GLN A 292 2.39 -14.39 35.70
C GLN A 292 1.51 -15.62 35.43
N GLN A 293 0.20 -15.41 35.36
CA GLN A 293 -0.79 -16.47 35.25
C GLN A 293 -1.63 -16.35 33.98
N LEU A 294 -1.90 -17.49 33.37
CA LEU A 294 -2.84 -17.62 32.28
C LEU A 294 -4.19 -18.08 32.85
N LEU A 295 -5.25 -17.31 32.59
CA LEU A 295 -6.60 -17.52 33.12
C LEU A 295 -7.57 -17.77 31.97
N SER A 296 -8.24 -18.90 31.96
CA SER A 296 -9.43 -19.17 31.15
C SER A 296 -10.67 -18.87 31.99
N TYR A 297 -11.67 -18.24 31.38
CA TYR A 297 -12.86 -17.78 32.11
C TYR A 297 -14.11 -17.96 31.30
N ASN A 298 -15.24 -18.03 32.03
CA ASN A 298 -16.60 -17.90 31.52
C ASN A 298 -17.38 -17.00 32.48
N LEU A 299 -17.68 -15.76 32.05
CA LEU A 299 -18.30 -14.77 32.92
C LEU A 299 -19.80 -14.94 33.07
N ASP A 300 -20.50 -15.59 32.13
CA ASP A 300 -21.92 -15.91 32.21
C ASP A 300 -22.22 -16.71 33.50
N GLU A 301 -21.39 -17.69 33.78
CA GLU A 301 -21.52 -18.58 34.93
C GLU A 301 -20.51 -18.28 36.05
N ASN A 302 -19.71 -17.23 35.92
CA ASN A 302 -18.67 -16.86 36.89
C ASN A 302 -17.71 -18.03 37.22
N ILE A 303 -17.23 -18.73 36.17
CA ILE A 303 -16.32 -19.88 36.27
C ILE A 303 -14.95 -19.49 35.77
N TYR A 304 -13.90 -20.04 36.38
CA TYR A 304 -12.51 -19.76 36.07
C TYR A 304 -11.67 -21.03 36.13
N SER A 305 -10.60 -21.01 35.29
CA SER A 305 -9.57 -22.02 35.35
C SER A 305 -8.20 -21.40 35.13
N ILE A 306 -7.26 -21.68 36.03
CA ILE A 306 -5.90 -21.13 36.00
C ILE A 306 -4.97 -22.22 35.49
N PHE A 307 -4.10 -21.90 34.53
CA PHE A 307 -3.08 -22.79 34.03
C PHE A 307 -1.91 -22.86 35.00
N ASP A 308 -1.54 -24.07 35.42
CA ASP A 308 -0.36 -24.34 36.23
C ASP A 308 0.76 -24.88 35.34
N PRO A 309 1.81 -24.06 35.06
CA PRO A 309 2.92 -24.47 34.20
C PRO A 309 3.81 -25.57 34.81
N SER A 310 3.78 -25.77 36.13
CA SER A 310 4.61 -26.81 36.80
C SER A 310 4.02 -28.20 36.63
N THR A 311 2.70 -28.34 36.67
CA THR A 311 1.98 -29.61 36.47
C THR A 311 1.46 -29.77 35.02
N LEU A 312 1.46 -28.71 34.23
CA LEU A 312 0.87 -28.62 32.89
C LEU A 312 -0.64 -28.95 32.91
N THR A 313 -1.35 -28.45 33.92
CA THR A 313 -2.78 -28.70 34.11
C THR A 313 -3.58 -27.40 34.27
N TRP A 314 -4.85 -27.43 33.85
CA TRP A 314 -5.82 -26.41 34.19
C TRP A 314 -6.43 -26.66 35.57
N LYS A 315 -6.41 -25.67 36.44
CA LYS A 315 -7.03 -25.72 37.77
C LYS A 315 -8.39 -25.02 37.75
N GLY A 316 -9.38 -25.74 37.35
CA GLY A 316 -10.80 -25.33 37.38
C GLY A 316 -11.65 -26.48 37.90
N ASN A 317 -12.85 -26.18 38.33
CA ASN A 317 -13.71 -27.10 39.06
C ASN A 317 -15.04 -27.42 38.37
N ARG A 318 -15.34 -26.80 37.21
CA ARG A 318 -16.59 -27.00 36.53
C ARG A 318 -16.50 -26.67 35.02
N THR A 319 -17.18 -27.45 34.20
CA THR A 319 -17.41 -27.15 32.78
C THR A 319 -18.62 -26.23 32.66
N PRO A 320 -18.51 -25.10 31.87
CA PRO A 320 -19.64 -24.21 31.68
C PRO A 320 -20.72 -24.84 30.81
N SER A 321 -21.97 -24.33 30.95
CA SER A 321 -23.06 -24.64 30.05
C SER A 321 -22.84 -24.08 28.65
N LYS A 322 -23.73 -24.39 27.70
CA LYS A 322 -23.68 -23.85 26.34
C LYS A 322 -24.50 -22.55 26.15
N GLU A 323 -25.18 -22.10 27.19
CA GLU A 323 -26.01 -20.90 27.18
C GLU A 323 -25.15 -19.67 27.43
N HIS A 324 -25.43 -18.59 26.70
CA HIS A 324 -24.67 -17.34 26.77
C HIS A 324 -25.62 -16.14 26.80
N ASP A 325 -25.43 -15.27 27.80
CA ASP A 325 -26.15 -14.00 27.96
C ASP A 325 -25.34 -12.79 27.48
N TYR A 326 -24.01 -12.93 27.35
CA TYR A 326 -23.09 -11.80 27.14
C TYR A 326 -22.12 -12.03 25.96
N TRP A 327 -22.61 -12.57 24.85
CA TRP A 327 -21.77 -12.70 23.62
C TRP A 327 -21.27 -11.35 23.14
N ASN A 328 -20.00 -11.31 22.70
CA ASN A 328 -19.34 -10.12 22.19
C ASN A 328 -19.36 -8.95 23.18
N ASN A 329 -19.30 -9.25 24.48
CA ASN A 329 -19.01 -8.27 25.50
C ASN A 329 -17.57 -7.77 25.36
N THR A 330 -17.25 -6.64 25.97
CA THR A 330 -15.86 -6.21 26.15
C THR A 330 -15.37 -6.56 27.55
N ILE A 331 -14.08 -6.87 27.68
CA ILE A 331 -13.48 -7.27 28.96
C ILE A 331 -12.13 -6.59 29.18
N ALA A 332 -11.84 -6.27 30.45
CA ALA A 332 -10.54 -5.76 30.88
C ALA A 332 -10.20 -6.26 32.29
N TYR A 333 -8.91 -6.45 32.57
CA TYR A 333 -8.41 -6.75 33.91
C TYR A 333 -8.16 -5.46 34.68
N ASN A 334 -8.63 -5.42 35.94
CA ASN A 334 -8.38 -4.34 36.87
C ASN A 334 -7.31 -4.74 37.90
N PRO A 335 -6.06 -4.27 37.75
CA PRO A 335 -5.00 -4.62 38.69
C PRO A 335 -5.18 -4.04 40.10
N SER A 336 -5.97 -2.95 40.25
CA SER A 336 -6.17 -2.28 41.55
C SER A 336 -6.88 -3.16 42.57
N ASN A 337 -7.73 -4.08 42.13
CA ASN A 337 -8.51 -4.97 43.01
C ASN A 337 -8.57 -6.42 42.49
N GLU A 338 -7.70 -6.74 41.53
CA GLU A 338 -7.56 -8.07 40.93
C GLU A 338 -8.90 -8.65 40.40
N SER A 339 -9.67 -7.83 39.68
CA SER A 339 -10.94 -8.24 39.10
C SER A 339 -10.94 -8.23 37.58
N LEU A 340 -11.80 -9.07 36.99
CA LEU A 340 -12.22 -8.95 35.61
C LEU A 340 -13.44 -8.07 35.51
N VAL A 341 -13.40 -7.06 34.68
CA VAL A 341 -14.50 -6.13 34.44
C VAL A 341 -14.97 -6.30 33.01
N SER A 342 -16.27 -6.56 32.85
CA SER A 342 -16.93 -6.73 31.57
C SER A 342 -18.14 -5.83 31.43
N PHE A 343 -18.44 -5.41 30.19
CA PHE A 343 -19.64 -4.60 29.91
C PHE A 343 -20.32 -5.06 28.63
N GLY A 344 -21.65 -5.01 28.62
CA GLY A 344 -22.49 -5.21 27.45
C GLY A 344 -22.51 -6.65 26.94
N GLY A 345 -22.63 -6.82 25.63
CA GLY A 345 -22.81 -8.13 24.99
C GLY A 345 -24.26 -8.40 24.62
N TYR A 346 -24.54 -9.58 24.08
CA TYR A 346 -25.92 -9.99 23.78
C TYR A 346 -26.14 -11.48 24.03
N GLY A 347 -27.40 -11.82 24.34
CA GLY A 347 -27.88 -13.17 24.49
C GLY A 347 -29.40 -13.20 24.63
N HIS A 348 -30.02 -14.32 24.42
CA HIS A 348 -31.49 -14.50 24.54
C HIS A 348 -32.32 -13.39 23.87
N TYR A 349 -31.90 -12.96 22.64
CA TYR A 349 -32.53 -11.89 21.85
C TYR A 349 -32.47 -10.47 22.45
N HIS A 350 -31.55 -10.24 23.41
CA HIS A 350 -31.34 -8.93 24.04
C HIS A 350 -29.86 -8.48 23.92
N TYR A 351 -29.69 -7.17 23.70
CA TYR A 351 -28.42 -6.48 23.96
C TYR A 351 -28.37 -6.04 25.40
N ASN A 352 -27.23 -6.17 26.05
CA ASN A 352 -27.06 -5.87 27.47
C ASN A 352 -26.35 -4.52 27.68
N ASN A 353 -26.63 -3.89 28.84
CA ASN A 353 -25.89 -2.73 29.36
C ASN A 353 -25.45 -2.98 30.82
N GLU A 354 -25.20 -4.24 31.16
CA GLU A 354 -24.74 -4.65 32.47
C GLU A 354 -23.21 -4.57 32.54
N LEU A 355 -22.72 -4.04 33.66
CA LEU A 355 -21.32 -4.11 34.10
C LEU A 355 -21.19 -5.30 35.02
N LEU A 356 -20.33 -6.25 34.64
CA LEU A 356 -20.01 -7.43 35.45
C LEU A 356 -18.59 -7.21 36.04
N ILE A 357 -18.46 -7.44 37.36
CA ILE A 357 -17.16 -7.41 38.04
C ILE A 357 -16.98 -8.75 38.76
N SER A 358 -15.97 -9.48 38.36
CA SER A 358 -15.69 -10.85 38.79
C SER A 358 -14.32 -10.94 39.46
N PHE A 359 -14.24 -11.79 40.48
CA PHE A 359 -13.07 -11.92 41.36
C PHE A 359 -12.45 -13.32 41.32
N PRO A 360 -11.70 -13.70 40.31
CA PRO A 360 -11.21 -15.06 40.09
C PRO A 360 -10.35 -15.63 41.22
N TRP A 361 -9.69 -14.79 41.98
CA TRP A 361 -8.83 -15.21 43.08
C TRP A 361 -9.43 -15.06 44.47
N SER A 362 -10.72 -14.82 44.55
CA SER A 362 -11.45 -14.59 45.80
C SER A 362 -12.60 -15.56 45.91
N GLU A 363 -12.37 -16.72 46.56
CA GLU A 363 -13.33 -17.84 46.65
C GLU A 363 -14.73 -17.46 47.19
N ASN A 364 -14.83 -16.42 48.02
CA ASN A 364 -16.06 -16.02 48.71
C ASN A 364 -16.67 -14.72 48.21
N LYS A 365 -16.07 -14.08 47.15
CA LYS A 365 -16.59 -12.84 46.65
C LYS A 365 -17.49 -13.10 45.43
N PRO A 366 -18.79 -12.80 45.51
CA PRO A 366 -19.71 -13.00 44.39
C PRO A 366 -19.40 -12.04 43.25
N GLN A 367 -19.78 -12.40 42.05
CA GLN A 367 -19.79 -11.50 40.91
C GLN A 367 -20.78 -10.34 41.18
N GLU A 368 -20.27 -9.12 40.99
CA GLU A 368 -21.12 -7.92 41.06
C GLU A 368 -21.75 -7.67 39.67
N LYS A 369 -23.07 -7.45 39.63
CA LYS A 369 -23.80 -7.07 38.42
C LYS A 369 -24.44 -5.71 38.63
N VAL A 370 -24.18 -4.76 37.75
CA VAL A 370 -24.68 -3.38 37.84
C VAL A 370 -25.20 -2.96 36.46
N ASN A 371 -26.47 -2.57 36.40
CA ASN A 371 -27.07 -2.03 35.17
C ASN A 371 -26.66 -0.57 34.97
N LEU A 372 -25.94 -0.26 33.89
CA LEU A 372 -25.51 1.11 33.54
C LEU A 372 -26.53 1.77 32.62
N THR A 373 -27.65 2.25 33.16
CA THR A 373 -28.79 2.82 32.40
C THR A 373 -28.41 4.03 31.53
N ASN A 374 -27.31 4.70 31.83
CA ASN A 374 -26.81 5.86 31.05
C ASN A 374 -26.04 5.46 29.77
N ILE A 375 -25.82 4.15 29.55
CA ILE A 375 -25.20 3.62 28.33
C ILE A 375 -26.26 2.71 27.66
N HIS A 376 -26.53 2.96 26.38
CA HIS A 376 -27.45 2.10 25.64
C HIS A 376 -26.93 0.66 25.55
N PRO A 377 -27.81 -0.35 25.63
CA PRO A 377 -27.46 -1.76 25.43
C PRO A 377 -26.74 -1.99 24.10
N ARG A 378 -25.62 -2.71 24.15
CA ARG A 378 -24.73 -2.86 22.98
C ARG A 378 -23.76 -4.03 23.12
N TYR A 379 -23.12 -4.39 21.98
CA TYR A 379 -22.11 -5.42 21.88
C TYR A 379 -20.96 -4.94 20.97
N THR A 380 -19.85 -5.65 20.95
CA THR A 380 -18.64 -5.31 20.13
C THR A 380 -18.16 -3.88 20.38
N MET A 381 -17.82 -3.57 21.64
CA MET A 381 -17.21 -2.33 22.07
C MET A 381 -15.72 -2.53 22.29
N ALA A 382 -14.92 -1.47 22.12
CA ALA A 382 -13.56 -1.45 22.61
C ALA A 382 -13.49 -0.90 24.04
N SER A 383 -12.67 -1.52 24.89
CA SER A 383 -12.51 -1.05 26.26
C SER A 383 -11.07 -1.13 26.77
N VAL A 384 -10.80 -0.34 27.82
CA VAL A 384 -9.54 -0.39 28.59
C VAL A 384 -9.77 0.16 29.99
N ILE A 385 -9.03 -0.35 30.99
CA ILE A 385 -8.98 0.21 32.34
C ILE A 385 -7.69 1.04 32.49
N VAL A 386 -7.84 2.28 32.95
CA VAL A 386 -6.73 3.16 33.30
C VAL A 386 -6.94 3.65 34.75
N GLY A 387 -6.11 3.17 35.65
CA GLY A 387 -6.31 3.37 37.08
C GLY A 387 -7.66 2.78 37.53
N ASN A 388 -8.53 3.63 38.07
CA ASN A 388 -9.89 3.23 38.52
C ASN A 388 -10.98 3.53 37.49
N THR A 389 -10.62 3.91 36.28
CA THR A 389 -11.59 4.30 35.24
C THR A 389 -11.63 3.25 34.14
N PHE A 390 -12.83 2.74 33.86
CA PHE A 390 -13.10 1.85 32.73
C PHE A 390 -13.65 2.68 31.57
N TYR A 391 -12.87 2.79 30.51
CA TYR A 391 -13.26 3.49 29.29
C TYR A 391 -13.92 2.51 28.33
N ILE A 392 -15.02 2.94 27.70
CA ILE A 392 -15.82 2.16 26.74
C ILE A 392 -16.02 3.02 25.49
N PHE A 393 -15.64 2.51 24.33
CA PHE A 393 -15.81 3.19 23.05
C PHE A 393 -16.67 2.37 22.08
N GLY A 394 -17.68 3.02 21.48
CA GLY A 394 -18.44 2.52 20.34
C GLY A 394 -19.33 1.33 20.66
N GLY A 395 -19.44 0.42 19.70
CA GLY A 395 -20.29 -0.78 19.75
C GLY A 395 -21.55 -0.66 18.92
N ARG A 396 -22.31 -1.76 18.84
CA ARG A 396 -23.55 -1.89 18.07
C ARG A 396 -24.71 -2.32 18.97
N GLY A 397 -25.87 -1.69 18.81
CA GLY A 397 -27.06 -2.02 19.61
C GLY A 397 -28.21 -1.08 19.35
N CYS A 398 -29.20 -1.11 20.23
CA CYS A 398 -30.36 -0.22 20.18
C CYS A 398 -30.77 0.26 21.60
N PRO A 399 -31.44 1.41 21.72
CA PRO A 399 -31.83 1.95 23.05
C PRO A 399 -32.68 1.04 23.91
N SER A 400 -33.51 0.20 23.31
CA SER A 400 -34.39 -0.72 24.04
C SER A 400 -33.73 -2.04 24.43
N GLY A 401 -32.59 -2.36 23.90
CA GLY A 401 -31.89 -3.64 24.03
C GLY A 401 -32.51 -4.79 23.23
N ARG A 402 -33.62 -4.60 22.53
CA ARG A 402 -34.30 -5.66 21.77
C ARG A 402 -33.64 -5.90 20.41
N GLN A 403 -33.30 -7.13 20.10
CA GLN A 403 -32.67 -7.50 18.82
C GLN A 403 -33.58 -7.32 17.61
N GLU A 404 -34.89 -7.39 17.78
CA GLU A 404 -35.87 -7.23 16.71
C GLU A 404 -35.91 -5.79 16.16
N LEU A 405 -35.40 -4.83 16.93
CA LEU A 405 -35.29 -3.43 16.49
C LEU A 405 -33.94 -3.18 15.84
N SER A 406 -33.97 -2.46 14.72
CA SER A 406 -32.76 -2.21 13.91
C SER A 406 -31.61 -1.62 14.74
N PRO A 407 -30.52 -2.38 14.94
CA PRO A 407 -29.37 -1.90 15.67
C PRO A 407 -28.56 -0.90 14.85
N ARG A 408 -27.92 0.05 15.52
CA ARG A 408 -26.99 1.02 14.94
C ARG A 408 -25.61 0.94 15.58
N ASN A 409 -24.59 1.39 14.88
CA ASN A 409 -23.28 1.59 15.48
C ASN A 409 -23.27 2.91 16.26
N TYR A 410 -22.60 2.89 17.40
CA TYR A 410 -22.37 4.05 18.24
C TYR A 410 -20.92 4.51 18.11
N TYR A 411 -20.70 5.83 18.14
CA TYR A 411 -19.39 6.45 18.12
C TYR A 411 -19.26 7.41 19.28
N ASP A 412 -19.39 6.88 20.47
CA ASP A 412 -19.37 7.58 21.75
C ASP A 412 -18.30 7.00 22.67
N LEU A 413 -17.74 7.85 23.53
CA LEU A 413 -16.76 7.45 24.53
C LEU A 413 -17.32 7.70 25.92
N TYR A 414 -17.31 6.68 26.76
CA TYR A 414 -17.71 6.72 28.15
C TYR A 414 -16.55 6.45 29.08
N ALA A 415 -16.59 7.08 30.25
CA ALA A 415 -15.74 6.81 31.40
C ALA A 415 -16.62 6.31 32.56
N VAL A 416 -16.35 5.12 33.05
CA VAL A 416 -17.03 4.51 34.22
C VAL A 416 -16.04 4.47 35.38
N ASN A 417 -16.34 5.17 36.45
CA ASN A 417 -15.55 5.09 37.69
C ASN A 417 -15.90 3.77 38.39
N LEU A 418 -14.97 2.81 38.44
CA LEU A 418 -15.26 1.46 38.94
C LEU A 418 -15.61 1.42 40.43
N PRO A 419 -14.99 2.15 41.36
CA PRO A 419 -15.42 2.22 42.76
C PRO A 419 -16.83 2.72 42.94
N THR A 420 -17.22 3.86 42.29
CA THR A 420 -18.51 4.51 42.49
C THR A 420 -19.59 4.10 41.50
N LYS A 421 -19.24 3.38 40.44
CA LYS A 421 -20.11 3.02 39.31
C LYS A 421 -20.68 4.23 38.55
N GLN A 422 -20.15 5.41 38.79
CA GLN A 422 -20.60 6.64 38.13
C GLN A 422 -20.14 6.62 36.66
N VAL A 423 -21.10 6.94 35.77
CA VAL A 423 -20.92 6.98 34.31
C VAL A 423 -20.83 8.42 33.85
N SER A 424 -19.80 8.74 33.04
CA SER A 424 -19.65 10.02 32.37
C SER A 424 -19.52 9.80 30.86
N LYS A 425 -20.42 10.39 30.06
CA LYS A 425 -20.23 10.46 28.60
C LYS A 425 -19.21 11.55 28.31
N LEU A 426 -18.06 11.21 27.78
CA LEU A 426 -17.01 12.18 27.47
C LEU A 426 -17.35 12.93 26.18
N TRP A 427 -17.74 12.20 25.15
CA TRP A 427 -18.20 12.76 23.88
C TRP A 427 -18.98 11.74 23.04
N GLU A 428 -19.64 12.25 21.99
CA GLU A 428 -20.37 11.46 21.00
C GLU A 428 -20.17 12.07 19.61
N TRP A 429 -19.96 11.19 18.60
CA TRP A 429 -19.91 11.54 17.19
C TRP A 429 -21.17 11.05 16.51
N THR A 430 -22.02 11.97 16.04
CA THR A 430 -23.38 11.64 15.52
C THR A 430 -23.44 11.46 14.01
N ALA A 431 -22.45 11.98 13.27
CA ALA A 431 -22.39 11.83 11.82
C ALA A 431 -21.87 10.45 11.40
N THR A 432 -22.28 9.96 10.24
CA THR A 432 -21.65 8.77 9.65
C THR A 432 -20.19 9.05 9.39
N PRO A 433 -19.25 8.17 9.79
CA PRO A 433 -17.83 8.33 9.52
C PRO A 433 -17.53 8.45 8.02
N LYS A 434 -16.57 9.31 7.66
CA LYS A 434 -16.23 9.56 6.24
C LYS A 434 -15.81 8.29 5.48
N ASN A 435 -15.22 7.33 6.17
CA ASN A 435 -14.75 6.06 5.61
C ASN A 435 -15.78 4.93 5.70
N GLY A 436 -17.04 5.25 5.97
CA GLY A 436 -18.12 4.28 6.18
C GLY A 436 -18.32 3.88 7.63
N ASP A 437 -19.39 3.13 7.85
CA ASP A 437 -19.79 2.65 9.16
C ASP A 437 -18.85 1.55 9.68
N PHE A 438 -18.55 1.51 11.00
CA PHE A 438 -17.64 0.53 11.56
C PHE A 438 -17.98 0.13 13.02
N GLN A 439 -17.41 -1.00 13.44
CA GLN A 439 -17.36 -1.43 14.83
C GLN A 439 -15.88 -1.57 15.24
N PRO A 440 -15.48 -1.16 16.44
CA PRO A 440 -14.15 -1.39 16.97
C PRO A 440 -13.93 -2.88 17.26
N GLY A 441 -12.69 -3.31 17.43
CA GLY A 441 -12.34 -4.59 18.04
C GLY A 441 -12.69 -4.60 19.54
N GLU A 442 -12.45 -5.73 20.21
CA GLU A 442 -12.95 -5.96 21.58
C GLU A 442 -12.22 -5.14 22.66
N ASN A 443 -11.05 -4.60 22.35
CA ASN A 443 -10.25 -3.82 23.29
C ASN A 443 -9.59 -2.61 22.63
N MET A 444 -9.07 -1.71 23.47
CA MET A 444 -8.26 -0.56 23.02
C MET A 444 -7.05 -0.36 23.92
N ILE A 445 -6.04 0.31 23.41
CA ILE A 445 -4.81 0.65 24.11
C ILE A 445 -4.78 2.15 24.39
N TYR A 446 -4.59 2.53 25.67
CA TYR A 446 -4.47 3.92 26.06
C TYR A 446 -3.03 4.41 25.95
N ASP A 447 -2.83 5.54 25.27
CA ASP A 447 -1.59 6.28 25.20
C ASP A 447 -1.69 7.50 26.15
N ALA A 448 -1.01 7.40 27.30
CA ALA A 448 -1.07 8.42 28.32
C ALA A 448 -0.36 9.73 27.90
N GLU A 449 0.69 9.65 27.08
CA GLU A 449 1.45 10.81 26.59
C GLU A 449 0.61 11.62 25.59
N LYS A 450 -0.06 10.94 24.68
CA LYS A 450 -0.89 11.56 23.63
C LYS A 450 -2.35 11.77 24.05
N LYS A 451 -2.76 11.25 25.22
CA LYS A 451 -4.14 11.27 25.70
C LYS A 451 -5.16 10.75 24.67
N CYS A 452 -4.87 9.59 24.11
CA CYS A 452 -5.71 8.97 23.08
C CYS A 452 -5.79 7.46 23.28
N PHE A 453 -6.69 6.84 22.50
CA PHE A 453 -6.88 5.38 22.47
C PHE A 453 -6.60 4.88 21.06
N TYR A 454 -5.92 3.75 20.96
CA TYR A 454 -5.79 2.98 19.72
C TYR A 454 -6.69 1.76 19.78
N PHE A 455 -7.41 1.48 18.70
CA PHE A 455 -8.24 0.29 18.54
C PHE A 455 -8.16 -0.24 17.10
N PHE A 456 -8.43 -1.52 16.92
CA PHE A 456 -8.38 -2.15 15.61
C PHE A 456 -9.80 -2.26 15.01
N CYS A 457 -9.92 -2.04 13.70
CA CYS A 457 -11.17 -2.07 12.95
C CYS A 457 -11.09 -3.12 11.85
N SER A 458 -11.65 -4.31 12.07
CA SER A 458 -11.63 -5.38 11.07
C SER A 458 -12.51 -5.08 9.85
N GLN A 459 -13.68 -4.45 10.06
CA GLN A 459 -14.68 -4.18 9.02
C GLN A 459 -14.22 -3.17 7.95
N GLN A 460 -13.20 -2.37 8.22
CA GLN A 460 -12.60 -1.44 7.25
C GLN A 460 -11.34 -2.03 6.60
N GLY A 461 -11.30 -3.33 6.39
CA GLY A 461 -10.16 -4.03 5.80
C GLY A 461 -9.01 -4.27 6.78
N GLY A 462 -9.24 -4.13 8.10
CA GLY A 462 -8.21 -4.32 9.13
C GLY A 462 -7.29 -3.11 9.27
N ILE A 463 -7.78 -2.01 9.81
CA ILE A 463 -7.01 -0.79 10.06
C ILE A 463 -6.88 -0.48 11.55
N LEU A 464 -5.78 0.17 11.92
CA LEU A 464 -5.60 0.78 13.23
C LEU A 464 -6.25 2.15 13.22
N MET A 465 -7.08 2.42 14.23
CA MET A 465 -7.73 3.70 14.44
C MET A 465 -7.25 4.34 15.75
N LYS A 466 -7.27 5.66 15.79
CA LYS A 466 -7.05 6.45 17.01
C LYS A 466 -8.33 7.21 17.35
N ALA A 467 -8.72 7.22 18.63
CA ALA A 467 -9.76 8.08 19.18
C ALA A 467 -9.16 9.02 20.24
N GLU A 468 -9.56 10.29 20.20
CA GLU A 468 -9.10 11.28 21.16
C GLU A 468 -9.83 11.12 22.50
N LEU A 469 -9.17 11.40 23.64
CA LEU A 469 -9.80 11.34 24.96
C LEU A 469 -10.74 12.53 25.23
N GLU A 470 -10.29 13.75 24.91
CA GLU A 470 -10.92 14.99 25.39
C GLU A 470 -11.94 15.59 24.40
N LYS A 471 -11.94 15.15 23.14
CA LYS A 471 -12.80 15.70 22.08
C LYS A 471 -13.29 14.61 21.12
N PRO A 472 -14.48 14.79 20.52
CA PRO A 472 -14.95 13.86 19.51
C PRO A 472 -14.01 13.81 18.32
N GLY A 473 -13.57 12.60 17.95
CA GLY A 473 -12.72 12.43 16.80
C GLY A 473 -12.04 11.06 16.77
N PHE A 474 -11.88 10.54 15.55
CA PHE A 474 -11.10 9.34 15.29
C PHE A 474 -10.44 9.44 13.91
N GLU A 475 -9.27 8.87 13.76
CA GLU A 475 -8.51 8.90 12.52
C GLU A 475 -7.76 7.60 12.25
N PRO A 476 -7.56 7.22 10.98
CA PRO A 476 -6.78 6.04 10.62
C PRO A 476 -5.29 6.26 10.85
N MET A 477 -4.66 5.28 11.50
CA MET A 477 -3.25 5.25 11.86
C MET A 477 -2.47 4.21 11.07
N SER A 478 -3.12 3.34 10.29
CA SER A 478 -2.46 2.34 9.44
C SER A 478 -3.13 2.23 8.08
N LEU A 479 -2.37 1.69 7.12
CA LEU A 479 -2.94 1.15 5.90
C LEU A 479 -3.76 -0.11 6.21
N PRO A 480 -4.74 -0.48 5.38
CA PRO A 480 -5.52 -1.70 5.58
C PRO A 480 -4.67 -2.95 5.35
N ILE A 481 -4.97 -4.02 6.11
CA ILE A 481 -4.40 -5.36 5.89
C ILE A 481 -5.02 -6.03 4.65
N ASN A 482 -6.14 -5.52 4.14
CA ASN A 482 -6.97 -6.12 3.09
C ASN A 482 -7.53 -7.49 3.50
N LEU A 483 -8.10 -7.54 4.72
CA LEU A 483 -8.76 -8.74 5.22
C LEU A 483 -9.88 -9.17 4.27
N LYS A 484 -9.88 -10.44 3.88
CA LYS A 484 -11.00 -11.03 3.14
C LYS A 484 -12.20 -11.14 4.07
N MET A 485 -13.33 -10.55 3.67
CA MET A 485 -14.57 -10.55 4.45
C MET A 485 -15.49 -11.75 4.10
N ASP A 486 -14.88 -12.88 3.72
CA ASP A 486 -15.54 -14.13 3.35
C ASP A 486 -15.85 -15.05 4.55
N SER A 487 -15.40 -14.65 5.74
CA SER A 487 -15.59 -15.40 6.98
C SER A 487 -16.93 -15.05 7.63
N GLN A 488 -17.57 -16.03 8.26
CA GLN A 488 -18.86 -15.83 8.97
C GLN A 488 -18.71 -14.89 10.16
N TYR A 489 -17.60 -15.05 10.91
CA TYR A 489 -17.29 -14.22 12.08
C TYR A 489 -15.83 -13.78 12.02
N ILE A 490 -15.59 -12.51 12.35
CA ILE A 490 -14.26 -11.94 12.50
C ILE A 490 -14.16 -11.31 13.89
N TYR A 491 -13.23 -11.81 14.69
CA TYR A 491 -12.90 -11.27 16.01
C TYR A 491 -11.49 -10.66 15.94
N SER A 492 -11.28 -9.57 16.64
CA SER A 492 -9.96 -8.94 16.65
C SER A 492 -9.63 -8.32 17.99
N ASN A 493 -8.38 -8.53 18.43
CA ASN A 493 -7.80 -7.95 19.63
C ASN A 493 -6.55 -7.15 19.26
N LEU A 494 -6.33 -6.06 19.96
CA LEU A 494 -5.15 -5.23 19.86
C LEU A 494 -4.30 -5.38 21.11
N TYR A 495 -3.01 -5.67 20.98
CA TYR A 495 -2.06 -5.81 22.08
C TYR A 495 -0.89 -4.85 21.91
N TYR A 496 -0.30 -4.46 23.06
CA TYR A 496 0.88 -3.59 23.08
C TYR A 496 2.00 -4.23 23.88
N SER A 497 3.21 -4.27 23.32
CA SER A 497 4.44 -4.64 24.01
C SER A 497 5.31 -3.40 24.24
N PRO A 498 5.42 -2.91 25.47
CA PRO A 498 6.28 -1.76 25.81
C PRO A 498 7.76 -2.03 25.52
N GLN A 499 8.22 -3.26 25.78
CA GLN A 499 9.61 -3.66 25.57
C GLN A 499 9.99 -3.66 24.09
N GLN A 500 9.14 -4.20 23.23
CA GLN A 500 9.39 -4.29 21.79
C GLN A 500 8.95 -3.01 21.04
N LYS A 501 8.23 -2.10 21.72
CA LYS A 501 7.61 -0.90 21.11
C LYS A 501 6.78 -1.23 19.87
N LYS A 502 5.89 -2.23 20.01
CA LYS A 502 5.03 -2.70 18.93
C LYS A 502 3.59 -2.85 19.39
N LEU A 503 2.67 -2.58 18.45
CA LEU A 503 1.29 -3.01 18.54
C LEU A 503 1.10 -4.28 17.74
N TYR A 504 0.27 -5.18 18.23
CA TYR A 504 -0.09 -6.44 17.58
C TYR A 504 -1.59 -6.53 17.40
N ALA A 505 -2.04 -6.83 16.17
CA ALA A 505 -3.43 -7.16 15.89
C ALA A 505 -3.55 -8.68 15.71
N ALA A 506 -4.31 -9.33 16.58
CA ALA A 506 -4.70 -10.73 16.41
C ALA A 506 -6.08 -10.79 15.79
N VAL A 507 -6.20 -11.42 14.64
CA VAL A 507 -7.44 -11.47 13.85
C VAL A 507 -7.84 -12.92 13.65
N HIS A 508 -9.01 -13.26 14.16
CA HIS A 508 -9.65 -14.56 13.98
C HIS A 508 -10.67 -14.47 12.86
N GLN A 509 -10.59 -15.38 11.92
CA GLN A 509 -11.54 -15.53 10.83
C GLN A 509 -12.17 -16.92 10.89
N ALA A 510 -13.39 -17.00 11.42
CA ALA A 510 -14.11 -18.25 11.60
C ALA A 510 -15.02 -18.55 10.40
N LYS A 511 -14.93 -19.77 9.88
CA LYS A 511 -15.74 -20.29 8.78
C LYS A 511 -17.01 -20.97 9.31
N VAL A 512 -18.02 -21.11 8.46
CA VAL A 512 -19.26 -21.87 8.76
C VAL A 512 -18.97 -23.32 9.17
N SER A 513 -17.88 -23.89 8.65
CA SER A 513 -17.44 -25.26 9.00
C SER A 513 -16.92 -25.42 10.43
N GLY A 514 -16.85 -24.34 11.22
CA GLY A 514 -16.28 -24.30 12.55
C GLY A 514 -14.76 -24.12 12.58
N LYS A 515 -14.06 -24.31 11.45
CA LYS A 515 -12.64 -24.01 11.36
C LYS A 515 -12.39 -22.50 11.44
N ALA A 516 -11.27 -22.11 12.01
CA ALA A 516 -10.87 -20.71 12.12
C ALA A 516 -9.39 -20.51 11.77
N THR A 517 -9.08 -19.44 11.07
CA THR A 517 -7.71 -18.98 10.85
C THR A 517 -7.40 -17.85 11.81
N LEU A 518 -6.31 -17.98 12.55
CA LEU A 518 -5.76 -16.90 13.37
C LEU A 518 -4.54 -16.32 12.69
N ASN A 519 -4.58 -15.03 12.43
CA ASN A 519 -3.45 -14.25 11.92
C ASN A 519 -3.03 -13.23 12.97
N ILE A 520 -1.71 -13.05 13.16
CA ILE A 520 -1.16 -12.01 14.01
C ILE A 520 -0.31 -11.09 13.13
N TYR A 521 -0.54 -9.81 13.27
CA TYR A 521 0.17 -8.74 12.56
C TYR A 521 0.86 -7.82 13.55
N GLU A 522 2.00 -7.26 13.18
CA GLU A 522 2.72 -6.26 13.96
C GLU A 522 2.82 -4.92 13.25
N ILE A 523 2.84 -3.83 14.02
CA ILE A 523 3.13 -2.47 13.58
C ILE A 523 3.94 -1.75 14.67
N ASN A 524 4.89 -0.90 14.29
CA ASN A 524 5.71 -0.19 15.27
C ASN A 524 4.90 0.88 16.03
N TYR A 525 5.27 1.08 17.31
CA TYR A 525 4.69 2.10 18.17
C TYR A 525 5.69 3.24 18.44
N PRO A 526 5.25 4.50 18.44
CA PRO A 526 3.89 4.99 18.21
C PRO A 526 3.54 5.03 16.71
N PRO A 527 2.31 4.63 16.32
CA PRO A 527 1.89 4.68 14.92
C PRO A 527 1.77 6.14 14.44
N ILE A 528 1.83 6.33 13.11
CA ILE A 528 1.80 7.65 12.45
C ILE A 528 0.46 7.83 11.74
N PRO A 529 -0.23 8.99 11.87
CA PRO A 529 -1.45 9.25 11.13
C PRO A 529 -1.21 9.19 9.61
N ILE A 530 -2.01 8.40 8.90
CA ILE A 530 -1.89 8.23 7.45
C ILE A 530 -2.04 9.57 6.71
N GLN A 531 -2.88 10.46 7.20
CA GLN A 531 -3.06 11.79 6.60
C GLN A 531 -1.78 12.62 6.70
N THR A 532 -1.09 12.59 7.84
CA THR A 532 0.19 13.27 8.04
C THR A 532 1.26 12.74 7.09
N PHE A 533 1.35 11.42 6.95
CA PHE A 533 2.28 10.78 6.00
C PHE A 533 2.00 11.23 4.56
N LYS A 534 0.73 11.17 4.11
CA LYS A 534 0.32 11.61 2.77
C LYS A 534 0.52 13.10 2.53
N GLN A 535 0.26 13.95 3.54
CA GLN A 535 0.48 15.40 3.45
C GLN A 535 1.95 15.75 3.29
N ASN A 536 2.83 15.12 4.06
CA ASN A 536 4.28 15.31 3.97
C ASN A 536 4.81 14.88 2.60
N LEU A 537 4.35 13.74 2.09
CA LEU A 537 4.68 13.28 0.72
C LEU A 537 4.21 14.27 -0.35
N ASN A 538 3.00 14.86 -0.20
CA ASN A 538 2.46 15.85 -1.14
C ASN A 538 3.17 17.19 -1.05
N ASN A 539 3.63 17.60 0.14
CA ASN A 539 4.40 18.83 0.31
C ASN A 539 5.75 18.73 -0.37
N MET A 540 6.43 17.60 -0.29
CA MET A 540 7.67 17.35 -1.06
C MET A 540 7.45 17.50 -2.57
N LYS A 541 6.32 17.00 -3.10
CA LYS A 541 5.93 17.16 -4.52
C LYS A 541 5.60 18.61 -4.90
N LYS A 542 5.03 19.41 -3.98
CA LYS A 542 4.67 20.82 -4.23
C LYS A 542 5.87 21.75 -4.31
N GLU A 543 6.90 21.53 -3.50
CA GLU A 543 8.13 22.31 -3.56
C GLU A 543 8.86 22.10 -4.88
N SER A 544 8.86 20.89 -5.42
CA SER A 544 9.34 20.57 -6.77
C SER A 544 8.65 21.40 -7.88
N GLY A 545 7.32 21.52 -7.82
CA GLY A 545 6.57 22.31 -8.80
C GLY A 545 6.86 23.83 -8.76
N ARG A 546 7.31 24.34 -7.62
CA ARG A 546 7.59 25.75 -7.46
C ARG A 546 8.92 26.16 -8.11
N TYR A 547 9.95 25.32 -8.03
CA TYR A 547 11.23 25.54 -8.71
C TYR A 547 11.12 25.42 -10.23
N THR A 548 10.34 24.49 -10.75
CA THR A 548 10.05 24.38 -12.19
C THR A 548 9.29 25.60 -12.72
N LEU A 549 8.35 26.17 -11.97
CA LEU A 549 7.66 27.41 -12.31
C LEU A 549 8.63 28.60 -12.36
N TRP A 550 9.55 28.72 -11.41
CA TRP A 550 10.59 29.78 -11.42
C TRP A 550 11.58 29.61 -12.59
N CYS A 551 11.96 28.40 -12.94
CA CYS A 551 12.80 28.13 -14.10
C CYS A 551 12.10 28.46 -15.43
N ILE A 552 10.79 28.12 -15.55
CA ILE A 552 9.98 28.49 -16.71
C ILE A 552 9.78 30.01 -16.77
N ALA A 553 9.47 30.67 -15.66
CA ALA A 553 9.34 32.13 -15.60
C ALA A 553 10.68 32.82 -15.94
N GLY A 554 11.81 32.30 -15.47
CA GLY A 554 13.14 32.78 -15.81
C GLY A 554 13.49 32.62 -17.29
N SER A 555 13.14 31.47 -17.90
CA SER A 555 13.37 31.22 -19.33
C SER A 555 12.48 32.11 -20.24
N VAL A 556 11.22 32.32 -19.85
CA VAL A 556 10.31 33.23 -20.54
C VAL A 556 10.80 34.68 -20.44
N PHE A 557 11.25 35.10 -19.24
CA PHE A 557 11.82 36.43 -19.04
C PHE A 557 13.09 36.66 -19.86
N PHE A 558 13.97 35.64 -19.92
CA PHE A 558 15.18 35.68 -20.75
C PHE A 558 14.85 35.76 -22.25
N SER A 559 13.84 35.00 -22.71
CA SER A 559 13.36 35.02 -24.09
C SER A 559 12.77 36.38 -24.47
N ILE A 560 12.03 37.02 -23.55
CA ILE A 560 11.52 38.39 -23.74
C ILE A 560 12.66 39.40 -23.82
N LEU A 561 13.69 39.25 -22.98
CA LEU A 561 14.88 40.14 -22.97
C LEU A 561 15.65 40.00 -24.29
N VAL A 562 15.88 38.79 -24.80
CA VAL A 562 16.51 38.53 -26.11
C VAL A 562 15.64 39.12 -27.24
N GLY A 563 14.29 38.94 -27.15
CA GLY A 563 13.35 39.56 -28.10
C GLY A 563 13.45 41.10 -28.10
N PHE A 564 13.57 41.72 -26.92
CA PHE A 564 13.77 43.17 -26.81
C PHE A 564 15.10 43.62 -27.42
N VAL A 565 16.20 42.91 -27.19
CA VAL A 565 17.52 43.22 -27.81
C VAL A 565 17.44 43.11 -29.31
N ILE A 566 16.83 42.06 -29.86
CA ILE A 566 16.62 41.89 -31.32
C ILE A 566 15.70 43.00 -31.89
N PHE A 567 14.64 43.36 -31.16
CA PHE A 567 13.76 44.43 -31.54
C PHE A 567 14.46 45.80 -31.60
N PHE A 568 15.28 46.11 -30.57
CA PHE A 568 16.08 47.36 -30.61
C PHE A 568 17.21 47.34 -31.66
N GLN A 569 17.81 46.19 -31.93
CA GLN A 569 18.76 46.05 -33.07
C GLN A 569 18.05 46.28 -34.42
N ARG A 570 16.87 45.63 -34.64
CA ARG A 570 16.07 45.85 -35.85
C ARG A 570 15.57 47.28 -35.96
N LYS A 571 15.17 47.92 -34.83
CA LYS A 571 14.78 49.32 -34.81
C LYS A 571 15.94 50.28 -35.15
N ARG A 572 17.19 49.92 -34.77
CA ARG A 572 18.40 50.65 -35.19
C ARG A 572 18.72 50.43 -36.69
N GLU A 573 18.52 49.25 -37.23
CA GLU A 573 18.71 48.97 -38.66
C GLU A 573 17.60 49.60 -39.49
N ASN A 574 16.33 49.56 -39.06
CA ASN A 574 15.21 50.22 -39.75
C ASN A 574 15.35 51.75 -39.74
N LYS A 575 15.94 52.37 -38.68
CA LYS A 575 16.28 53.80 -38.73
C LYS A 575 17.34 54.12 -39.76
N LYS A 576 18.30 53.22 -40.00
CA LYS A 576 19.27 53.36 -41.09
C LYS A 576 18.64 53.15 -42.47
N MET A 577 17.68 52.25 -42.60
CA MET A 577 16.95 52.02 -43.86
C MET A 577 15.96 53.13 -44.20
N VAL A 578 15.25 53.71 -43.20
CA VAL A 578 14.31 54.83 -43.42
C VAL A 578 15.03 56.10 -43.88
N ILE A 579 16.30 56.31 -43.46
CA ILE A 579 17.08 57.44 -43.95
C ILE A 579 17.56 57.21 -45.41
N LEU A 580 17.66 55.95 -45.89
CA LEU A 580 17.97 55.61 -47.29
C LEU A 580 16.69 55.55 -48.17
N ALA A 581 15.49 55.31 -47.62
CA ALA A 581 14.24 55.18 -48.34
C ALA A 581 13.48 56.51 -48.53
N GLN A 582 13.80 57.54 -47.77
CA GLN A 582 13.24 58.91 -48.02
C GLN A 582 13.77 59.65 -49.23
N LYS A 583 14.67 59.00 -49.98
CA LYS A 583 15.25 59.58 -51.19
C LYS A 583 14.63 59.09 -52.51
N ASN A 584 13.72 58.09 -52.46
CA ASN A 584 13.05 57.57 -53.65
C ASN A 584 11.61 57.12 -53.25
N LEU A 585 10.65 57.97 -53.28
CA LEU A 585 9.24 57.68 -53.62
C LEU A 585 8.38 58.89 -53.45
N GLU A 586 8.39 59.69 -54.47
CA GLU A 586 7.22 60.42 -54.97
C GLU A 586 6.54 59.55 -56.04
N SER A 587 5.26 59.36 -55.87
CA SER A 587 4.27 58.88 -56.82
C SER A 587 3.65 57.52 -56.58
N VAL A 588 2.40 57.64 -56.35
CA VAL A 588 1.15 57.01 -56.82
C VAL A 588 0.20 56.59 -55.73
N SER A 589 -0.87 57.36 -55.73
CA SER A 589 -2.11 57.16 -54.99
C SER A 589 -2.97 55.96 -55.46
N GLN A 590 -3.72 55.30 -54.58
CA GLN A 590 -5.19 55.24 -54.62
C GLN A 590 -5.74 54.21 -53.62
N GLU A 591 -6.78 54.66 -52.94
CA GLU A 591 -7.65 53.96 -51.97
C GLU A 591 -8.69 53.06 -52.63
N PRO A 592 -9.71 52.60 -51.81
CA PRO A 592 -9.87 51.47 -50.98
C PRO A 592 -11.10 50.59 -51.32
N ALA A 593 -11.26 49.49 -50.66
CA ALA A 593 -12.57 48.82 -50.56
C ALA A 593 -12.79 48.02 -49.28
N SER A 594 -13.83 48.45 -48.62
CA SER A 594 -14.45 47.80 -47.45
C SER A 594 -15.21 46.53 -47.81
N CYS A 595 -15.29 45.54 -46.93
CA CYS A 595 -16.40 44.62 -46.88
C CYS A 595 -16.72 44.18 -45.47
N THR A 596 -17.93 44.39 -45.13
CA THR A 596 -18.68 44.19 -43.91
C THR A 596 -18.95 42.74 -43.53
N ALA A 597 -19.04 42.52 -42.20
CA ALA A 597 -19.56 41.31 -41.60
C ALA A 597 -21.04 41.08 -41.91
N LYS A 598 -21.42 39.85 -42.11
CA LYS A 598 -22.83 39.37 -42.05
C LYS A 598 -22.90 38.17 -41.11
N GLU A 599 -23.68 38.35 -40.06
CA GLU A 599 -24.24 37.28 -39.23
C GLU A 599 -25.19 36.43 -40.07
N LEU A 600 -25.16 35.14 -39.91
CA LEU A 600 -26.16 34.19 -40.39
C LEU A 600 -26.70 33.35 -39.24
N GLU A 601 -27.97 33.56 -38.94
CA GLU A 601 -28.79 32.70 -38.10
C GLU A 601 -28.90 31.31 -38.70
N ILE A 602 -28.77 30.29 -37.85
CA ILE A 602 -28.96 28.88 -38.22
C ILE A 602 -30.28 28.41 -37.63
N ASN A 603 -31.23 28.14 -38.56
CA ASN A 603 -32.50 27.48 -38.29
C ASN A 603 -32.33 26.01 -37.95
N ASP A 604 -33.13 25.55 -36.99
CA ASP A 604 -33.29 24.18 -36.56
C ASP A 604 -33.72 23.24 -37.69
N ILE A 605 -32.92 22.17 -37.92
CA ILE A 605 -33.32 21.01 -38.71
C ILE A 605 -33.19 19.78 -37.83
N PRO A 606 -34.20 18.93 -37.65
CA PRO A 606 -34.10 17.72 -36.82
C PRO A 606 -33.23 16.64 -37.50
N ILE A 607 -32.16 16.25 -36.84
CA ILE A 607 -31.31 15.16 -37.31
C ILE A 607 -31.86 13.83 -36.81
N PRO A 608 -32.04 12.82 -37.67
CA PRO A 608 -32.50 11.49 -37.27
C PRO A 608 -31.41 10.77 -36.49
N MET A 609 -31.82 9.98 -35.49
CA MET A 609 -30.92 9.14 -34.67
C MET A 609 -30.22 8.10 -35.55
N PRO A 610 -28.90 7.94 -35.48
CA PRO A 610 -28.20 6.82 -36.13
C PRO A 610 -28.31 5.55 -35.27
N SER A 611 -29.10 4.61 -35.73
CA SER A 611 -28.96 3.23 -35.39
C SER A 611 -27.91 2.66 -36.32
N ALA A 612 -26.72 2.44 -35.85
CA ALA A 612 -25.73 1.45 -36.26
C ALA A 612 -24.30 1.92 -35.93
N ILE A 613 -23.55 1.06 -35.30
CA ILE A 613 -22.09 1.16 -35.17
C ILE A 613 -21.50 0.93 -36.58
N PRO A 614 -20.60 1.80 -37.09
CA PRO A 614 -20.07 1.64 -38.45
C PRO A 614 -19.26 0.34 -38.59
N GLU A 615 -19.39 -0.37 -39.71
CA GLU A 615 -18.54 -1.51 -40.07
C GLU A 615 -17.15 -1.02 -40.45
N PHE A 616 -16.12 -1.53 -39.69
CA PHE A 616 -14.73 -1.18 -39.95
C PHE A 616 -13.99 -2.36 -40.61
N HIS A 617 -13.28 -2.02 -41.69
CA HIS A 617 -12.41 -2.96 -42.40
C HIS A 617 -10.94 -2.75 -42.03
N ASN A 618 -10.23 -3.87 -41.80
CA ASN A 618 -8.79 -4.01 -41.54
C ASN A 618 -8.16 -3.22 -40.40
N TYR A 619 -7.91 -3.92 -39.33
CA TYR A 619 -7.41 -3.41 -38.05
C TYR A 619 -5.87 -3.53 -37.99
N ASP A 620 -5.15 -2.44 -38.14
CA ASP A 620 -3.71 -2.36 -37.91
C ASP A 620 -3.41 -1.55 -36.65
N LEU A 621 -3.12 -2.24 -35.54
CA LEU A 621 -2.84 -1.64 -34.22
C LEU A 621 -1.49 -0.90 -34.16
N SER A 622 -0.71 -0.89 -35.23
CA SER A 622 0.53 -0.12 -35.31
C SER A 622 0.29 1.37 -35.62
N LYS A 623 -0.97 1.74 -35.92
CA LYS A 623 -1.33 3.11 -36.32
C LYS A 623 -2.54 3.60 -35.50
N LYS A 624 -2.50 4.84 -35.01
CA LYS A 624 -3.58 5.63 -34.39
C LYS A 624 -4.54 4.82 -33.50
N CYS A 625 -4.15 4.49 -32.27
CA CYS A 625 -5.01 3.71 -31.39
C CYS A 625 -4.94 4.13 -29.93
N ILE A 626 -6.02 3.84 -29.22
CA ILE A 626 -6.07 3.89 -27.75
C ILE A 626 -6.20 2.47 -27.25
N CYS A 627 -5.21 2.02 -26.47
CA CYS A 627 -5.14 0.66 -25.98
C CYS A 627 -5.46 0.59 -24.49
N PHE A 628 -6.27 -0.42 -24.10
CA PHE A 628 -6.58 -0.78 -22.73
C PHE A 628 -6.01 -2.15 -22.34
N PHE A 629 -5.83 -3.06 -23.33
CA PHE A 629 -5.26 -4.39 -23.06
C PHE A 629 -3.75 -4.34 -22.89
N GLY A 630 -3.25 -4.99 -21.82
CA GLY A 630 -1.83 -4.96 -21.45
C GLY A 630 -1.35 -3.63 -20.87
N GLY A 631 -2.24 -2.63 -20.75
CA GLY A 631 -1.96 -1.33 -20.16
C GLY A 631 -2.49 -0.17 -20.99
N PHE A 632 -2.65 1.00 -20.33
CA PHE A 632 -3.12 2.20 -21.02
C PHE A 632 -2.05 2.77 -21.94
N LYS A 633 -2.34 2.86 -23.24
CA LYS A 633 -1.45 3.40 -24.26
C LYS A 633 -2.20 4.21 -25.29
N VAL A 634 -1.60 5.31 -25.77
CA VAL A 634 -2.18 6.18 -26.80
C VAL A 634 -1.14 6.41 -27.89
N ILE A 635 -1.47 5.98 -29.10
CA ILE A 635 -0.64 6.14 -30.30
C ILE A 635 -1.28 7.23 -31.18
N ASP A 636 -0.49 8.22 -31.59
CA ASP A 636 -0.95 9.31 -32.44
C ASP A 636 -1.03 8.90 -33.94
N LYS A 637 -1.51 9.83 -34.76
CA LYS A 637 -1.62 9.64 -36.22
C LYS A 637 -0.28 9.43 -36.96
N GLU A 638 0.84 9.70 -36.29
CA GLU A 638 2.19 9.51 -36.81
C GLU A 638 2.81 8.19 -36.33
N GLY A 639 2.07 7.41 -35.51
CA GLY A 639 2.53 6.15 -34.92
C GLY A 639 3.38 6.33 -33.67
N THR A 640 3.43 7.55 -33.10
CA THR A 640 4.22 7.85 -31.91
C THR A 640 3.42 7.59 -30.63
N ASP A 641 4.06 7.02 -29.60
CA ASP A 641 3.45 6.87 -28.29
C ASP A 641 3.41 8.21 -27.54
N ILE A 642 2.23 8.78 -27.42
CA ILE A 642 1.98 10.04 -26.71
C ILE A 642 1.32 9.87 -25.34
N THR A 643 1.37 8.67 -24.78
CA THR A 643 0.78 8.35 -23.46
C THR A 643 1.27 9.28 -22.35
N CYS A 644 2.53 9.71 -22.41
CA CYS A 644 3.15 10.63 -21.44
C CYS A 644 2.51 12.04 -21.42
N LEU A 645 1.80 12.45 -22.46
CA LEU A 645 1.09 13.74 -22.50
C LEU A 645 -0.22 13.72 -21.70
N PHE A 646 -0.73 12.54 -21.35
CA PHE A 646 -1.94 12.37 -20.57
C PHE A 646 -1.61 12.40 -19.06
N THR A 647 -1.88 13.54 -18.42
CA THR A 647 -1.80 13.63 -16.95
C THR A 647 -2.77 12.63 -16.30
N PRO A 648 -2.56 12.22 -15.03
CA PRO A 648 -3.44 11.24 -14.37
C PRO A 648 -4.93 11.56 -14.52
N THR A 649 -5.34 12.82 -14.32
CA THR A 649 -6.75 13.24 -14.45
C THR A 649 -7.25 13.16 -15.91
N LEU A 650 -6.42 13.53 -16.91
CA LEU A 650 -6.79 13.42 -18.33
C LEU A 650 -6.90 11.97 -18.78
N LYS A 651 -6.00 11.12 -18.30
CA LYS A 651 -6.05 9.68 -18.52
C LYS A 651 -7.33 9.07 -17.95
N THR A 652 -7.65 9.38 -16.69
CA THR A 652 -8.85 8.89 -16.02
C THR A 652 -10.12 9.41 -16.69
N LEU A 653 -10.14 10.67 -17.11
CA LEU A 653 -11.26 11.28 -17.86
C LEU A 653 -11.50 10.57 -19.21
N LEU A 654 -10.44 10.30 -19.97
CA LEU A 654 -10.55 9.58 -21.24
C LEU A 654 -11.07 8.16 -21.04
N ILE A 655 -10.54 7.44 -20.04
CA ILE A 655 -11.00 6.09 -19.70
C ILE A 655 -12.48 6.10 -19.30
N LEU A 656 -12.92 7.05 -18.46
CA LEU A 656 -14.33 7.20 -18.10
C LEU A 656 -15.24 7.36 -19.33
N LEU A 657 -14.87 8.25 -20.23
CA LEU A 657 -15.64 8.49 -21.44
C LEU A 657 -15.76 7.23 -22.31
N ILE A 658 -14.64 6.49 -22.48
CA ILE A 658 -14.62 5.27 -23.29
C ILE A 658 -15.44 4.16 -22.63
N LEU A 659 -15.23 3.89 -21.33
CA LEU A 659 -15.92 2.82 -20.61
C LEU A 659 -17.44 3.04 -20.56
N TYR A 660 -17.88 4.24 -20.22
CA TYR A 660 -19.32 4.55 -20.18
C TYR A 660 -19.96 4.60 -21.57
N THR A 661 -19.24 5.05 -22.61
CA THR A 661 -19.74 4.97 -23.98
C THR A 661 -19.86 3.53 -24.47
N GLY A 662 -18.91 2.64 -24.06
CA GLY A 662 -18.97 1.21 -24.38
C GLY A 662 -20.11 0.47 -23.67
N LYS A 663 -20.41 0.86 -22.42
CA LYS A 663 -21.48 0.26 -21.61
C LYS A 663 -22.87 0.78 -22.02
N GLU A 664 -23.01 2.09 -22.12
CA GLU A 664 -24.25 2.79 -22.44
C GLU A 664 -24.01 3.74 -23.61
N SER A 665 -24.67 3.57 -24.73
CA SER A 665 -24.46 4.39 -25.92
C SER A 665 -24.62 5.91 -25.67
N LYS A 666 -25.36 6.30 -24.63
CA LYS A 666 -25.53 7.68 -24.18
C LYS A 666 -24.29 8.24 -23.44
N GLY A 667 -23.41 7.40 -22.97
CA GLY A 667 -22.21 7.78 -22.19
C GLY A 667 -22.49 8.11 -20.72
N ILE A 668 -21.65 8.94 -20.10
CA ILE A 668 -21.68 9.28 -18.67
C ILE A 668 -22.39 10.63 -18.42
N THR A 669 -23.23 10.71 -17.36
CA THR A 669 -23.85 11.98 -16.97
C THR A 669 -22.82 12.98 -16.42
N SER A 670 -23.05 14.27 -16.65
CA SER A 670 -22.22 15.36 -16.10
C SER A 670 -22.06 15.28 -14.57
N HIS A 671 -23.15 14.92 -13.86
CA HIS A 671 -23.14 14.76 -12.41
C HIS A 671 -22.23 13.60 -11.97
N LYS A 672 -22.39 12.42 -12.58
CA LYS A 672 -21.58 11.23 -12.27
C LYS A 672 -20.10 11.45 -12.57
N LEU A 673 -19.79 12.12 -13.67
CA LEU A 673 -18.42 12.45 -14.06
C LEU A 673 -17.75 13.39 -13.06
N ILE A 674 -18.47 14.42 -12.59
CA ILE A 674 -17.99 15.33 -11.53
C ILE A 674 -17.80 14.58 -10.22
N GLN A 675 -18.74 13.73 -9.83
CA GLN A 675 -18.67 12.92 -8.62
C GLN A 675 -17.45 11.99 -8.61
N LEU A 676 -17.06 11.41 -9.74
CA LEU A 676 -15.95 10.46 -9.82
C LEU A 676 -14.58 11.15 -9.90
N LEU A 677 -14.48 12.33 -10.55
CA LEU A 677 -13.18 12.98 -10.80
C LEU A 677 -12.88 14.17 -9.88
N TRP A 678 -13.89 14.85 -9.35
CA TRP A 678 -13.74 16.08 -8.56
C TRP A 678 -14.66 16.09 -7.33
N TYR A 679 -14.77 14.94 -6.67
CA TYR A 679 -15.59 14.77 -5.46
C TYR A 679 -15.15 15.68 -4.29
N ASP A 680 -13.92 16.17 -4.32
CA ASP A 680 -13.30 17.05 -3.31
C ASP A 680 -13.54 18.56 -3.58
N LYS A 681 -14.20 18.91 -4.68
CA LYS A 681 -14.44 20.29 -5.11
C LYS A 681 -15.88 20.74 -4.87
N THR A 682 -16.07 22.06 -4.72
CA THR A 682 -17.41 22.64 -4.78
C THR A 682 -18.00 22.43 -6.17
N GLU A 683 -19.32 22.39 -6.28
CA GLU A 683 -20.01 22.11 -7.55
C GLU A 683 -19.60 23.06 -8.68
N GLU A 684 -19.46 24.35 -8.38
CA GLU A 684 -19.03 25.36 -9.36
C GLU A 684 -17.57 25.14 -9.79
N SER A 685 -16.66 24.89 -8.85
CA SER A 685 -15.26 24.59 -9.13
C SER A 685 -15.11 23.29 -9.93
N ALA A 686 -15.90 22.28 -9.62
CA ALA A 686 -15.91 21.01 -10.33
C ALA A 686 -16.42 21.15 -11.78
N LYS A 687 -17.46 21.96 -12.01
CA LYS A 687 -17.95 22.30 -13.37
C LYS A 687 -16.88 23.03 -14.19
N ASN A 688 -16.18 23.99 -13.58
CA ASN A 688 -15.08 24.71 -14.23
C ASN A 688 -13.91 23.78 -14.56
N ASN A 689 -13.49 22.92 -13.63
CA ASN A 689 -12.46 21.90 -13.86
C ASN A 689 -12.85 20.97 -15.00
N ARG A 690 -14.08 20.44 -15.00
CA ARG A 690 -14.58 19.60 -16.09
C ARG A 690 -14.40 20.29 -17.45
N ASN A 691 -14.83 21.54 -17.58
CA ASN A 691 -14.75 22.26 -18.84
C ASN A 691 -13.29 22.45 -19.29
N VAL A 692 -12.38 22.80 -18.39
CA VAL A 692 -10.95 22.95 -18.66
C VAL A 692 -10.33 21.63 -19.09
N TYR A 693 -10.62 20.54 -18.37
CA TYR A 693 -10.06 19.22 -18.70
C TYR A 693 -10.65 18.64 -19.98
N MET A 694 -11.93 18.89 -20.29
CA MET A 694 -12.55 18.51 -21.57
C MET A 694 -11.91 19.26 -22.74
N SER A 695 -11.60 20.55 -22.58
CA SER A 695 -10.90 21.32 -23.62
C SER A 695 -9.48 20.79 -23.86
N LYS A 696 -8.73 20.53 -22.78
CA LYS A 696 -7.39 19.93 -22.87
C LYS A 696 -7.41 18.54 -23.52
N LEU A 697 -8.40 17.72 -23.14
CA LEU A 697 -8.55 16.37 -23.71
C LEU A 697 -8.83 16.43 -25.21
N ARG A 698 -9.73 17.33 -25.68
CA ARG A 698 -9.97 17.52 -27.11
C ARG A 698 -8.71 17.87 -27.86
N GLY A 699 -7.90 18.81 -27.37
CA GLY A 699 -6.63 19.18 -28.02
C GLY A 699 -5.60 18.04 -28.06
N LEU A 700 -5.62 17.08 -27.11
CA LEU A 700 -4.78 15.88 -27.19
C LEU A 700 -5.34 14.86 -28.18
N LEU A 701 -6.66 14.68 -28.22
CA LEU A 701 -7.31 13.73 -29.13
C LEU A 701 -7.18 14.12 -30.61
N GLU A 702 -7.08 15.42 -30.94
CA GLU A 702 -6.76 15.90 -32.28
C GLU A 702 -5.40 15.38 -32.81
N LYS A 703 -4.46 15.11 -31.92
CA LYS A 703 -3.17 14.48 -32.30
C LYS A 703 -3.32 12.99 -32.60
N VAL A 704 -4.27 12.32 -31.94
CA VAL A 704 -4.52 10.88 -32.13
C VAL A 704 -5.26 10.63 -33.44
N GLY A 705 -6.31 11.41 -33.71
CA GLY A 705 -7.12 11.24 -34.90
C GLY A 705 -8.49 11.95 -34.79
N ASN A 706 -9.42 11.56 -35.63
CA ASN A 706 -10.78 12.11 -35.62
C ASN A 706 -11.61 11.48 -34.48
N ILE A 707 -11.40 11.97 -33.26
CA ILE A 707 -12.15 11.54 -32.08
C ILE A 707 -12.97 12.73 -31.56
N LYS A 708 -14.28 12.55 -31.46
CA LYS A 708 -15.21 13.58 -31.01
C LYS A 708 -15.75 13.31 -29.61
N ILE A 709 -15.66 14.29 -28.72
CA ILE A 709 -16.34 14.27 -27.43
C ILE A 709 -17.65 15.01 -27.55
N LEU A 710 -18.76 14.29 -27.44
CA LEU A 710 -20.13 14.79 -27.58
C LEU A 710 -20.72 15.08 -26.20
N ASN A 711 -21.57 16.13 -26.14
CA ASN A 711 -22.39 16.42 -24.98
C ASN A 711 -23.84 16.57 -25.44
N GLN A 712 -24.67 15.61 -25.07
CA GLN A 712 -26.11 15.62 -25.44
C GLN A 712 -26.92 15.38 -24.14
N ASN A 713 -27.84 16.31 -23.84
CA ASN A 713 -28.74 16.24 -22.68
C ASN A 713 -27.97 15.94 -21.35
N SER A 714 -26.83 16.62 -21.12
CA SER A 714 -25.94 16.43 -19.96
C SER A 714 -25.22 15.09 -19.90
N PHE A 715 -25.27 14.27 -20.94
CA PHE A 715 -24.46 13.06 -21.11
C PHE A 715 -23.23 13.35 -21.96
N TRP A 716 -22.09 12.83 -21.52
CA TRP A 716 -20.82 12.93 -22.22
C TRP A 716 -20.45 11.56 -22.79
N SER A 717 -20.24 11.52 -24.10
CA SER A 717 -19.82 10.32 -24.83
C SER A 717 -18.63 10.62 -25.73
N ILE A 718 -17.96 9.60 -26.19
CA ILE A 718 -16.82 9.68 -27.11
C ILE A 718 -17.15 8.89 -28.37
N GLN A 719 -16.87 9.48 -29.51
CA GLN A 719 -17.12 8.89 -30.83
C GLN A 719 -15.81 8.82 -31.60
N PHE A 720 -15.48 7.62 -32.09
CA PHE A 720 -14.34 7.37 -32.96
C PHE A 720 -14.79 7.36 -34.41
N GLU A 721 -14.11 8.08 -35.28
CA GLU A 721 -14.30 8.02 -36.73
C GLU A 721 -13.46 6.90 -37.35
N GLU A 722 -13.76 6.52 -38.64
CA GLU A 722 -13.33 5.27 -39.29
C GLU A 722 -11.82 4.96 -39.24
N ASP A 723 -10.97 5.92 -39.01
CA ASP A 723 -9.51 5.78 -39.06
C ASP A 723 -8.81 5.72 -37.70
N THR A 724 -9.55 5.83 -36.58
CA THR A 724 -9.00 5.79 -35.22
C THR A 724 -9.73 4.75 -34.37
N GLN A 725 -8.99 3.95 -33.63
CA GLN A 725 -9.53 2.73 -33.01
C GLN A 725 -9.25 2.66 -31.49
N CYS A 726 -10.11 1.94 -30.79
CA CYS A 726 -9.89 1.56 -29.39
C CYS A 726 -10.09 0.05 -29.23
N ASP A 727 -9.06 -0.65 -28.75
CA ASP A 727 -9.07 -2.11 -28.59
C ASP A 727 -10.20 -2.63 -27.69
N TYR A 728 -10.52 -1.93 -26.62
CA TYR A 728 -11.64 -2.26 -25.73
C TYR A 728 -13.01 -2.16 -26.43
N LEU A 729 -13.26 -1.08 -27.18
CA LEU A 729 -14.52 -0.92 -27.91
C LEU A 729 -14.65 -1.93 -29.03
N GLU A 730 -13.54 -2.28 -29.68
CA GLU A 730 -13.52 -3.31 -30.72
C GLU A 730 -13.78 -4.71 -30.14
N ALA A 731 -13.21 -5.03 -28.97
CA ALA A 731 -13.53 -6.28 -28.27
C ALA A 731 -15.02 -6.34 -27.90
N LEU A 732 -15.61 -5.24 -27.40
CA LEU A 732 -17.04 -5.20 -27.11
C LEU A 732 -17.91 -5.37 -28.36
N ARG A 733 -17.46 -4.85 -29.52
CA ARG A 733 -18.13 -5.06 -30.80
C ARG A 733 -18.11 -6.53 -31.21
N LEU A 734 -16.92 -7.16 -31.12
CA LEU A 734 -16.76 -8.58 -31.44
C LEU A 734 -17.56 -9.50 -30.49
N TYR A 735 -17.81 -9.09 -29.24
CA TYR A 735 -18.67 -9.86 -28.34
C TYR A 735 -20.15 -9.87 -28.75
N ARG A 736 -20.60 -8.85 -29.48
CA ARG A 736 -22.00 -8.70 -29.92
C ARG A 736 -22.26 -9.25 -31.31
N ASP A 737 -21.21 -9.61 -32.04
CA ASP A 737 -21.30 -10.12 -33.41
C ASP A 737 -21.52 -11.65 -33.39
N ASP A 738 -22.66 -12.09 -33.95
CA ASP A 738 -22.99 -13.51 -34.04
C ASP A 738 -22.05 -14.28 -34.98
N ASN A 739 -21.42 -13.60 -35.97
CA ASN A 739 -20.38 -14.14 -36.87
C ASN A 739 -18.96 -13.87 -36.36
N GLN A 740 -18.72 -14.05 -35.09
CA GLN A 740 -17.48 -13.70 -34.40
C GLN A 740 -16.22 -14.07 -35.18
N ASN A 741 -15.39 -13.05 -35.50
CA ASN A 741 -14.01 -13.30 -35.89
C ASN A 741 -13.19 -13.65 -34.66
N VAL A 742 -13.20 -14.95 -34.30
CA VAL A 742 -12.54 -15.49 -33.09
C VAL A 742 -11.05 -15.20 -33.09
N GLU A 743 -10.38 -15.27 -34.23
CA GLU A 743 -8.94 -15.01 -34.35
C GLU A 743 -8.62 -13.57 -33.99
N LYS A 744 -9.36 -12.62 -34.52
CA LYS A 744 -9.19 -11.20 -34.23
C LYS A 744 -9.47 -10.86 -32.76
N LEU A 745 -10.50 -11.47 -32.18
CA LEU A 745 -10.79 -11.32 -30.77
C LEU A 745 -9.63 -11.81 -29.88
N LEU A 746 -9.10 -13.00 -30.17
CA LEU A 746 -7.96 -13.56 -29.44
C LEU A 746 -6.70 -12.69 -29.58
N GLU A 747 -6.46 -12.10 -30.76
CA GLU A 747 -5.34 -11.14 -30.97
C GLU A 747 -5.44 -9.92 -30.05
N LEU A 748 -6.65 -9.43 -29.79
CA LEU A 748 -6.87 -8.33 -28.85
C LEU A 748 -6.64 -8.78 -27.39
N LEU A 749 -7.25 -9.90 -27.00
CA LEU A 749 -7.20 -10.39 -25.61
C LEU A 749 -5.82 -10.88 -25.19
N LEU A 750 -5.03 -11.46 -26.11
CA LEU A 750 -3.66 -11.93 -25.87
C LEU A 750 -2.66 -10.80 -25.55
N LYS A 751 -3.02 -9.52 -25.76
CA LYS A 751 -2.20 -8.38 -25.33
C LYS A 751 -2.13 -8.24 -23.81
N GLY A 752 -2.99 -8.93 -23.08
CA GLY A 752 -3.07 -8.91 -21.62
C GLY A 752 -4.43 -8.45 -21.10
N VAL A 753 -4.58 -8.49 -19.78
CA VAL A 753 -5.82 -8.04 -19.12
C VAL A 753 -6.06 -6.53 -19.28
N MET A 754 -7.29 -6.11 -19.12
CA MET A 754 -7.69 -4.72 -19.26
C MET A 754 -7.13 -3.84 -18.14
N LEU A 755 -6.36 -2.79 -18.47
CA LEU A 755 -5.81 -1.78 -17.56
C LEU A 755 -5.14 -2.37 -16.29
N PRO A 756 -4.15 -3.27 -16.41
CA PRO A 756 -3.62 -4.05 -15.28
C PRO A 756 -3.03 -3.18 -14.15
N ASN A 757 -2.49 -1.99 -14.49
CA ASN A 757 -1.79 -1.11 -13.54
C ASN A 757 -2.66 0.07 -13.06
N MET A 758 -3.99 -0.04 -13.14
CA MET A 758 -4.93 0.98 -12.67
C MET A 758 -5.83 0.42 -11.58
N GLU A 759 -5.51 0.75 -10.35
CA GLU A 759 -6.30 0.38 -9.16
C GLU A 759 -7.18 1.57 -8.75
N ILE A 760 -8.39 1.63 -9.31
CA ILE A 760 -9.40 2.64 -8.99
C ILE A 760 -10.74 1.92 -8.86
N ASP A 761 -11.39 2.01 -7.70
CA ASP A 761 -12.60 1.25 -7.32
C ASP A 761 -13.69 1.19 -8.41
N TRP A 762 -13.97 2.31 -9.07
CA TRP A 762 -14.99 2.31 -10.12
C TRP A 762 -14.52 1.68 -11.43
N ILE A 763 -13.20 1.62 -11.72
CA ILE A 763 -12.64 0.91 -12.89
C ILE A 763 -12.73 -0.61 -12.64
N ASP A 764 -12.52 -1.06 -11.42
CA ASP A 764 -12.53 -2.49 -11.09
C ASP A 764 -13.89 -3.14 -11.35
N THR A 765 -14.98 -2.38 -11.20
CA THR A 765 -16.31 -2.85 -11.62
C THR A 765 -16.34 -3.19 -13.12
N PHE A 766 -15.78 -2.33 -13.97
CA PHE A 766 -15.71 -2.58 -15.43
C PHE A 766 -14.74 -3.70 -15.79
N LYS A 767 -13.59 -3.79 -15.10
CA LYS A 767 -12.63 -4.88 -15.31
C LYS A 767 -13.24 -6.24 -14.98
N ASN A 768 -13.91 -6.33 -13.82
CA ASN A 768 -14.55 -7.57 -13.37
C ASN A 768 -15.69 -7.99 -14.33
N GLU A 769 -16.55 -7.04 -14.72
CA GLU A 769 -17.62 -7.30 -15.68
C GLU A 769 -17.04 -7.76 -17.03
N PHE A 770 -15.98 -7.12 -17.52
CA PHE A 770 -15.31 -7.49 -18.75
C PHE A 770 -14.64 -8.86 -18.66
N SER A 771 -13.90 -9.13 -17.56
CA SER A 771 -13.22 -10.41 -17.35
C SER A 771 -14.20 -11.58 -17.25
N ASN A 772 -15.29 -11.42 -16.49
CA ASN A 772 -16.32 -12.45 -16.38
C ASN A 772 -16.98 -12.77 -17.74
N ASN A 773 -17.37 -11.73 -18.48
CA ASN A 773 -17.93 -11.91 -19.84
C ASN A 773 -16.93 -12.57 -20.80
N THR A 774 -15.63 -12.24 -20.65
CA THR A 774 -14.56 -12.87 -21.44
C THR A 774 -14.41 -14.35 -21.11
N ILE A 775 -14.37 -14.71 -19.83
CA ILE A 775 -14.29 -16.11 -19.38
C ILE A 775 -15.48 -16.89 -19.92
N ASP A 776 -16.71 -16.39 -19.73
CA ASP A 776 -17.93 -17.04 -20.22
C ASP A 776 -17.93 -17.25 -21.75
N LEU A 777 -17.44 -16.26 -22.51
CA LEU A 777 -17.34 -16.36 -23.95
C LEU A 777 -16.29 -17.39 -24.36
N LEU A 778 -15.09 -17.34 -23.77
CA LEU A 778 -14.00 -18.26 -24.09
C LEU A 778 -14.37 -19.71 -23.72
N CYS A 779 -15.04 -19.94 -22.60
CA CYS A 779 -15.57 -21.28 -22.24
C CYS A 779 -16.60 -21.80 -23.28
N ARG A 780 -17.51 -20.92 -23.76
CA ARG A 780 -18.42 -21.32 -24.86
C ARG A 780 -17.69 -21.63 -26.15
N LEU A 781 -16.66 -20.83 -26.50
CA LEU A 781 -15.85 -21.07 -27.69
C LEU A 781 -15.00 -22.36 -27.62
N LEU A 782 -14.52 -22.72 -26.41
CA LEU A 782 -13.81 -24.00 -26.20
C LEU A 782 -14.66 -25.24 -26.58
N LYS A 783 -15.98 -25.15 -26.36
CA LYS A 783 -16.94 -26.24 -26.65
C LYS A 783 -17.30 -26.39 -28.14
N ARG A 784 -16.90 -25.44 -28.98
CA ARG A 784 -17.19 -25.44 -30.43
C ARG A 784 -16.26 -26.43 -31.15
N GLU A 785 -16.84 -27.45 -31.76
CA GLU A 785 -16.11 -28.50 -32.51
C GLU A 785 -15.71 -28.07 -33.92
N ASP A 786 -16.37 -27.05 -34.48
CA ASP A 786 -16.08 -26.50 -35.81
C ASP A 786 -14.76 -25.69 -35.85
N LEU A 787 -14.20 -25.35 -34.69
CA LEU A 787 -12.94 -24.62 -34.60
C LEU A 787 -11.72 -25.53 -34.71
N SER A 788 -10.69 -25.07 -35.42
CA SER A 788 -9.44 -25.81 -35.56
C SER A 788 -8.77 -26.07 -34.20
N LYS A 789 -8.06 -27.23 -34.08
CA LYS A 789 -7.32 -27.57 -32.85
C LYS A 789 -6.34 -26.46 -32.39
N ASN A 790 -5.68 -25.81 -33.35
CA ASN A 790 -4.75 -24.72 -33.04
C ASN A 790 -5.48 -23.48 -32.49
N LEU A 791 -6.67 -23.16 -32.99
CA LEU A 791 -7.47 -22.07 -32.50
C LEU A 791 -8.02 -22.36 -31.10
N ARG A 792 -8.48 -23.59 -30.86
CA ARG A 792 -8.91 -24.04 -29.52
C ARG A 792 -7.77 -24.01 -28.49
N LEU A 793 -6.52 -24.33 -28.88
CA LEU A 793 -5.35 -24.14 -28.01
C LEU A 793 -5.12 -22.66 -27.68
N LYS A 794 -5.22 -21.75 -28.66
CA LYS A 794 -5.10 -20.30 -28.42
C LYS A 794 -6.21 -19.80 -27.50
N ILE A 795 -7.44 -20.31 -27.63
CA ILE A 795 -8.55 -19.99 -26.72
C ILE A 795 -8.23 -20.43 -25.30
N ALA A 796 -7.72 -21.66 -25.10
CA ALA A 796 -7.32 -22.14 -23.77
C ALA A 796 -6.16 -21.32 -23.17
N ASP A 797 -5.17 -20.94 -23.98
CA ASP A 797 -4.07 -20.08 -23.55
C ASP A 797 -4.57 -18.69 -23.13
N THR A 798 -5.52 -18.12 -23.86
CA THR A 798 -6.14 -16.83 -23.53
C THR A 798 -6.97 -16.94 -22.26
N LEU A 799 -7.73 -18.02 -22.10
CA LEU A 799 -8.55 -18.27 -20.92
C LEU A 799 -7.69 -18.35 -19.65
N PHE A 800 -6.52 -18.97 -19.67
CA PHE A 800 -5.59 -18.99 -18.54
C PHE A 800 -5.03 -17.62 -18.12
N GLN A 801 -5.08 -16.61 -18.98
CA GLN A 801 -4.73 -15.23 -18.58
C GLN A 801 -5.81 -14.56 -17.72
N TYR A 802 -7.07 -14.97 -17.85
CA TYR A 802 -8.23 -14.45 -17.12
C TYR A 802 -8.64 -15.33 -15.95
N ASP A 803 -8.44 -16.66 -16.09
CA ASP A 803 -8.75 -17.67 -15.08
C ASP A 803 -7.70 -18.80 -15.15
N TYR A 804 -6.62 -18.67 -14.39
CA TYR A 804 -5.47 -19.56 -14.40
C TYR A 804 -5.72 -20.94 -13.76
N ILE A 805 -6.87 -21.13 -13.10
CA ILE A 805 -7.34 -22.41 -12.54
C ILE A 805 -8.54 -22.99 -13.30
N ASN A 806 -8.74 -22.60 -14.55
CA ASN A 806 -9.85 -23.09 -15.36
C ASN A 806 -9.64 -24.55 -15.79
N GLU A 807 -10.49 -25.43 -15.30
CA GLU A 807 -10.40 -26.88 -15.54
C GLU A 807 -10.72 -27.27 -16.98
N GLU A 808 -11.70 -26.61 -17.62
CA GLU A 808 -12.07 -26.89 -19.02
C GLU A 808 -10.89 -26.59 -19.97
N ALA A 809 -10.19 -25.47 -19.71
CA ALA A 809 -9.00 -25.13 -20.49
C ALA A 809 -7.84 -26.11 -20.26
N LEU A 810 -7.64 -26.60 -19.03
CA LEU A 810 -6.65 -27.61 -18.71
C LEU A 810 -6.93 -28.91 -19.48
N CYS A 811 -8.14 -29.46 -19.35
CA CYS A 811 -8.56 -30.71 -19.99
C CYS A 811 -8.35 -30.67 -21.49
N LEU A 812 -8.90 -29.64 -22.15
CA LEU A 812 -8.79 -29.49 -23.60
C LEU A 812 -7.33 -29.37 -24.05
N LYS A 813 -6.54 -28.54 -23.37
CA LYS A 813 -5.14 -28.29 -23.73
C LYS A 813 -4.30 -29.53 -23.56
N CYS A 814 -4.44 -30.29 -22.46
CA CYS A 814 -3.74 -31.54 -22.24
C CYS A 814 -4.12 -32.60 -23.28
N GLN A 815 -5.40 -32.75 -23.61
CA GLN A 815 -5.89 -33.67 -24.61
C GLN A 815 -5.33 -33.38 -26.01
N ILE A 816 -5.41 -32.13 -26.48
CA ILE A 816 -4.90 -31.75 -27.80
C ILE A 816 -3.38 -31.93 -27.89
N LEU A 817 -2.63 -31.57 -26.85
CA LEU A 817 -1.17 -31.73 -26.84
C LEU A 817 -0.77 -33.21 -26.82
N CYS A 818 -1.48 -34.08 -26.10
CA CYS A 818 -1.26 -35.53 -26.15
C CYS A 818 -1.55 -36.11 -27.53
N GLN A 819 -2.65 -35.68 -28.19
CA GLN A 819 -2.97 -36.06 -29.57
C GLN A 819 -1.90 -35.59 -30.57
N GLN A 820 -1.20 -34.48 -30.29
CA GLN A 820 -0.07 -34.00 -31.10
C GLN A 820 1.27 -34.69 -30.74
N GLY A 821 1.27 -35.70 -29.87
CA GLY A 821 2.48 -36.38 -29.42
C GLY A 821 3.32 -35.61 -28.38
N LYS A 822 2.85 -34.47 -27.88
CA LYS A 822 3.55 -33.58 -26.93
C LYS A 822 3.19 -33.91 -25.47
N LYS A 823 3.19 -35.19 -25.10
CA LYS A 823 2.78 -35.68 -23.78
C LYS A 823 3.59 -35.04 -22.61
N GLY A 824 4.89 -34.77 -22.79
CA GLY A 824 5.75 -34.14 -21.79
C GLY A 824 5.31 -32.72 -21.49
N LEU A 825 4.98 -31.92 -22.52
CA LEU A 825 4.47 -30.58 -22.38
C LEU A 825 3.09 -30.56 -21.69
N ALA A 826 2.20 -31.46 -22.06
CA ALA A 826 0.90 -31.61 -21.42
C ALA A 826 1.05 -31.93 -19.92
N LYS A 827 1.98 -32.81 -19.55
CA LYS A 827 2.27 -33.13 -18.14
C LYS A 827 2.81 -31.92 -17.36
N THR A 828 3.71 -31.13 -17.95
CA THR A 828 4.23 -29.90 -17.31
C THR A 828 3.11 -28.88 -17.06
N ILE A 829 2.18 -28.72 -18.00
CA ILE A 829 1.02 -27.82 -17.84
C ILE A 829 0.11 -28.31 -16.72
N TYR A 830 -0.17 -29.59 -16.67
CA TYR A 830 -0.95 -30.20 -15.59
C TYR A 830 -0.29 -30.00 -14.22
N ASP A 831 1.01 -30.27 -14.09
CA ASP A 831 1.74 -30.13 -12.84
C ASP A 831 1.79 -28.66 -12.35
N THR A 832 1.88 -27.72 -13.29
CA THR A 832 1.81 -26.29 -13.00
C THR A 832 0.42 -25.90 -12.51
N PHE A 833 -0.61 -26.35 -13.20
CA PHE A 833 -2.01 -26.13 -12.82
C PHE A 833 -2.31 -26.68 -11.42
N CYS A 834 -1.89 -27.91 -11.12
CA CYS A 834 -2.12 -28.51 -9.79
C CYS A 834 -1.47 -27.68 -8.67
N LYS A 835 -0.29 -27.10 -8.90
CA LYS A 835 0.37 -26.20 -7.94
C LYS A 835 -0.42 -24.90 -7.73
N GLU A 836 -0.84 -24.26 -8.82
CA GLU A 836 -1.63 -23.02 -8.78
C GLU A 836 -3.01 -23.27 -8.14
N TYR A 837 -3.66 -24.38 -8.50
CA TYR A 837 -4.94 -24.82 -7.95
C TYR A 837 -4.82 -25.03 -6.42
N SER A 838 -3.81 -25.80 -6.00
CA SER A 838 -3.56 -26.06 -4.58
C SER A 838 -3.24 -24.77 -3.80
N SER A 839 -2.47 -23.85 -4.41
CA SER A 839 -2.16 -22.54 -3.82
C SER A 839 -3.39 -21.66 -3.67
N SER A 840 -4.32 -21.70 -4.61
CA SER A 840 -5.50 -20.83 -4.66
C SER A 840 -6.69 -21.39 -3.92
N MET A 841 -6.95 -22.71 -4.05
CA MET A 841 -8.11 -23.37 -3.47
C MET A 841 -7.82 -24.00 -2.10
N GLY A 842 -6.53 -24.17 -1.74
CA GLY A 842 -6.11 -24.76 -0.47
C GLY A 842 -6.30 -26.27 -0.39
N THR A 843 -6.67 -26.93 -1.50
CA THR A 843 -6.87 -28.38 -1.64
C THR A 843 -6.10 -28.88 -2.84
N GLU A 844 -5.68 -30.14 -2.83
CA GLU A 844 -5.10 -30.77 -4.01
C GLU A 844 -6.17 -30.94 -5.11
N TYR A 845 -5.75 -30.84 -6.37
CA TYR A 845 -6.64 -31.05 -7.50
C TYR A 845 -7.03 -32.54 -7.59
N GLU A 846 -8.34 -32.82 -7.67
CA GLU A 846 -8.89 -34.18 -7.49
C GLU A 846 -8.62 -35.14 -8.65
N HIS A 847 -8.46 -34.60 -9.88
CA HIS A 847 -8.33 -35.45 -11.08
C HIS A 847 -6.86 -35.65 -11.44
N THR A 848 -6.52 -36.92 -11.74
CA THR A 848 -5.18 -37.29 -12.17
C THR A 848 -4.93 -36.91 -13.64
N PHE A 849 -3.67 -36.81 -14.03
CA PHE A 849 -3.29 -36.54 -15.41
C PHE A 849 -3.86 -37.59 -16.43
N LEU A 850 -3.97 -38.83 -16.02
CA LEU A 850 -4.52 -39.92 -16.88
C LEU A 850 -6.02 -39.71 -17.12
N GLU A 851 -6.80 -39.45 -16.09
CA GLU A 851 -8.24 -39.18 -16.21
C GLU A 851 -8.53 -37.97 -17.13
N ILE A 852 -7.71 -36.92 -17.07
CA ILE A 852 -7.85 -35.75 -17.94
C ILE A 852 -7.60 -36.08 -19.42
N ILE A 853 -6.56 -36.86 -19.74
CA ILE A 853 -6.22 -37.18 -21.15
C ILE A 853 -7.13 -38.24 -21.73
N GLU A 854 -7.70 -39.15 -20.93
CA GLU A 854 -8.64 -40.17 -21.34
C GLU A 854 -10.07 -39.67 -21.53
N GLY A 855 -10.34 -38.42 -21.05
CA GLY A 855 -11.64 -37.77 -21.27
C GLY A 855 -12.72 -38.22 -20.28
N GLU A 856 -12.35 -38.85 -19.17
CA GLU A 856 -13.28 -39.26 -18.12
C GLU A 856 -13.79 -38.05 -17.32
N VAL A 857 -13.05 -36.94 -17.33
CA VAL A 857 -13.44 -35.64 -16.73
C VAL A 857 -14.19 -34.82 -17.77
N ARG A 858 -15.51 -34.90 -17.79
CA ARG A 858 -16.37 -33.91 -18.45
C ARG A 858 -16.67 -32.84 -17.41
N GLY A 859 -16.21 -31.61 -17.62
CA GLY A 859 -16.49 -30.48 -16.73
C GLY A 859 -18.00 -30.42 -16.42
N GLN A 860 -18.31 -30.37 -15.12
CA GLN A 860 -19.66 -30.15 -14.58
C GLN A 860 -20.10 -28.71 -14.79
#